data_a706c9f236d5fef305b8b8b8e62e1b8e
#
_entry.id   a706c9f236d5fef305b8b8b8e62e1b8e
#
_cell.length_a   1.000
_cell.length_b   1.000
_cell.length_c   1.000
_cell.angle_alpha   90.00
_cell.angle_beta   90.00
_cell.angle_gamma   90.00
#
_symmetry.space_group_name_H-M   'P 1'
#
loop_
_entity.id
_entity.type
_entity.pdbx_description
1 polymer ?
#
loop_
_entity_poly.entity_id
_entity_poly.type
_entity_poly.pdbx_seq_one_letter_code
_entity_poly.pdbx_strand_id
1 'polypeptide(L)'
;MRVSLYPRLAWDGIRKNKKLYVPYIFTGAVMVMMYYILSYLIESPTLANMVGGSYLAMMLPLGCVVIAVFSLLFLFYTNSFLIRQRYREFGLYNILGMDKWNISKLMMWESLFIALGAISIGLFAGIALSKIAELILLNLLHMDITFDFYIGTISIRQSLQIYGGIYLILLLNSLHKVRKSRPLELMQSNKVGERIPKRNWIYALAGAVLLVTAYCLAVTIEEPLSAFTIFFGAVILVIIGTYLLFMAGSVAFCKLLQKNKRYYYKPNHFVSVSSMVYRMKRNGAGLASICILLTMVLVMISATASLYFGVEDSLKNRYPSDVNVSVMFEQMEGISDENIEKIQEEIKPYCEEQADITGIRSFNTSGLFTDTGITTQMSSSTMLGFDTYDNIGYLSVFSLADYNAKTNENQTLSENECLLYCDRLKYDWDSFAIEGANAYTVKERLQEFPKNGDAEALVSPTVYLVVNDPYAFIEPVKDLKNTKDFSIFVYEWRFGMDFDSDEAEIKAASDIRESLKELYQEGESHIISLSSESKAAQREEFMELYGSLFFLGIMLSGVFLFAAVLIIYYKQISEGYEDQSRFEIMQKVGMTKKDIRRSINSQMLTVFYAPLVFAGIHLGFAFPFIWRMLMLFGLSDLKLILMVIVICFILFGLFYALVYRITSNSYYAIVSDGKES
;
A
#
# COMPACT_ATOMS: atom_id res chain seq x y z
N MET A 1 -23.25 36.03 -34.44
CA MET A 1 -23.20 36.04 -32.97
C MET A 1 -21.89 36.67 -32.51
N ARG A 2 -21.95 37.70 -31.61
CA ARG A 2 -20.75 38.39 -31.13
C ARG A 2 -19.85 37.40 -30.33
N VAL A 3 -18.54 37.41 -30.57
CA VAL A 3 -17.55 36.54 -29.93
C VAL A 3 -17.63 36.60 -28.39
N SER A 4 -18.04 37.74 -27.84
CA SER A 4 -18.23 37.98 -26.40
C SER A 4 -19.41 37.22 -25.76
N LEU A 5 -20.29 36.60 -26.55
CA LEU A 5 -21.49 35.90 -26.02
C LEU A 5 -21.12 34.54 -25.39
N TYR A 6 -20.21 33.78 -25.99
CA TYR A 6 -19.85 32.43 -25.48
C TYR A 6 -19.15 32.44 -24.13
N PRO A 7 -18.14 33.33 -23.88
CA PRO A 7 -17.51 33.43 -22.56
C PRO A 7 -18.53 33.80 -21.48
N ARG A 8 -19.43 34.74 -21.80
CA ARG A 8 -20.47 35.18 -20.84
C ARG A 8 -21.46 34.08 -20.51
N LEU A 9 -21.94 33.36 -21.54
CA LEU A 9 -22.84 32.21 -21.33
C LEU A 9 -22.14 31.09 -20.56
N ALA A 10 -20.86 30.83 -20.81
CA ALA A 10 -20.07 29.83 -20.07
C ALA A 10 -19.98 30.21 -18.58
N TRP A 11 -19.64 31.46 -18.28
CA TRP A 11 -19.55 31.94 -16.90
C TRP A 11 -20.89 31.88 -16.19
N ASP A 12 -21.97 32.35 -16.84
CA ASP A 12 -23.32 32.27 -16.29
C ASP A 12 -23.77 30.82 -16.06
N GLY A 13 -23.39 29.91 -16.96
CA GLY A 13 -23.61 28.47 -16.81
C GLY A 13 -22.94 27.87 -15.59
N ILE A 14 -21.66 28.21 -15.34
CA ILE A 14 -20.91 27.80 -14.15
C ILE A 14 -21.56 28.38 -12.89
N ARG A 15 -21.91 29.67 -12.89
CA ARG A 15 -22.49 30.36 -11.74
C ARG A 15 -23.87 29.82 -11.37
N LYS A 16 -24.73 29.54 -12.34
CA LYS A 16 -26.05 28.95 -12.12
C LYS A 16 -25.96 27.51 -11.58
N ASN A 17 -24.97 26.76 -12.04
CA ASN A 17 -24.76 25.35 -11.66
C ASN A 17 -23.65 25.21 -10.61
N LYS A 18 -23.44 26.19 -9.71
CA LYS A 18 -22.35 26.22 -8.72
C LYS A 18 -22.29 24.95 -7.85
N LYS A 19 -23.45 24.34 -7.51
CA LYS A 19 -23.54 23.09 -6.73
C LYS A 19 -22.83 21.92 -7.45
N LEU A 20 -22.66 21.96 -8.78
CA LEU A 20 -21.93 20.96 -9.57
C LEU A 20 -20.49 21.35 -9.85
N TYR A 21 -20.25 22.64 -10.24
CA TYR A 21 -18.93 23.06 -10.69
C TYR A 21 -17.94 23.37 -9.56
N VAL A 22 -18.40 23.97 -8.45
CA VAL A 22 -17.51 24.35 -7.34
C VAL A 22 -16.79 23.12 -6.74
N PRO A 23 -17.47 22.01 -6.41
CA PRO A 23 -16.78 20.81 -5.92
C PRO A 23 -15.80 20.22 -6.94
N TYR A 24 -16.11 20.29 -8.24
CA TYR A 24 -15.23 19.80 -9.30
C TYR A 24 -13.94 20.63 -9.40
N ILE A 25 -14.08 21.98 -9.42
CA ILE A 25 -12.92 22.90 -9.43
C ILE A 25 -12.09 22.71 -8.16
N PHE A 26 -12.73 22.59 -7.00
CA PHE A 26 -12.06 22.38 -5.72
C PHE A 26 -11.24 21.08 -5.71
N THR A 27 -11.82 19.97 -6.16
CA THR A 27 -11.08 18.70 -6.21
C THR A 27 -9.94 18.74 -7.22
N GLY A 28 -10.16 19.35 -8.39
CA GLY A 28 -9.08 19.59 -9.34
C GLY A 28 -7.96 20.44 -8.73
N ALA A 29 -8.30 21.48 -7.96
CA ALA A 29 -7.33 22.30 -7.24
C ALA A 29 -6.56 21.49 -6.19
N VAL A 30 -7.22 20.63 -5.41
CA VAL A 30 -6.53 19.75 -4.45
C VAL A 30 -5.56 18.80 -5.15
N MET A 31 -5.92 18.22 -6.30
CA MET A 31 -5.02 17.36 -7.06
C MET A 31 -3.80 18.11 -7.59
N VAL A 32 -3.99 19.33 -8.12
CA VAL A 32 -2.89 20.22 -8.53
C VAL A 32 -2.00 20.56 -7.34
N MET A 33 -2.60 20.91 -6.21
CA MET A 33 -1.90 21.23 -4.96
C MET A 33 -1.01 20.07 -4.49
N MET A 34 -1.56 18.85 -4.41
CA MET A 34 -0.82 17.66 -3.97
C MET A 34 0.32 17.31 -4.93
N TYR A 35 0.10 17.41 -6.23
CA TYR A 35 1.14 17.22 -7.23
C TYR A 35 2.25 18.26 -7.10
N TYR A 36 1.88 19.55 -6.94
CA TYR A 36 2.84 20.62 -6.75
C TYR A 36 3.68 20.40 -5.49
N ILE A 37 3.06 20.03 -4.36
CA ILE A 37 3.77 19.79 -3.10
C ILE A 37 4.81 18.67 -3.28
N LEU A 38 4.46 17.52 -3.87
CA LEU A 38 5.45 16.45 -4.12
C LEU A 38 6.55 16.89 -5.08
N SER A 39 6.19 17.60 -6.16
CA SER A 39 7.17 18.12 -7.12
C SER A 39 8.09 19.17 -6.48
N TYR A 40 7.58 20.01 -5.59
CA TYR A 40 8.34 20.99 -4.82
C TYR A 40 9.37 20.31 -3.90
N LEU A 41 8.97 19.23 -3.22
CA LEU A 41 9.88 18.48 -2.36
C LEU A 41 11.04 17.85 -3.14
N ILE A 42 10.82 17.41 -4.38
CA ILE A 42 11.90 16.92 -5.28
C ILE A 42 12.89 18.06 -5.63
N GLU A 43 12.39 19.29 -5.78
CA GLU A 43 13.19 20.46 -6.18
C GLU A 43 13.85 21.14 -4.97
N SER A 44 13.44 20.82 -3.72
CA SER A 44 13.91 21.48 -2.50
C SER A 44 15.41 21.27 -2.28
N PRO A 45 16.20 22.34 -2.15
CA PRO A 45 17.63 22.25 -1.86
C PRO A 45 17.91 21.57 -0.50
N THR A 46 17.01 21.73 0.46
CA THR A 46 17.11 21.12 1.80
C THR A 46 17.16 19.60 1.69
N LEU A 47 16.23 19.01 0.92
CA LEU A 47 16.14 17.56 0.76
C LEU A 47 17.23 16.98 -0.17
N ALA A 48 17.70 17.76 -1.15
CA ALA A 48 18.75 17.33 -2.07
C ALA A 48 20.14 17.14 -1.41
N ASN A 49 20.41 17.88 -0.33
CA ASN A 49 21.69 17.88 0.37
C ASN A 49 21.67 17.03 1.65
N MET A 50 20.57 16.30 1.93
CA MET A 50 20.44 15.47 3.12
C MET A 50 21.16 14.14 2.98
N VAL A 51 21.67 13.62 4.08
CA VAL A 51 22.13 12.23 4.20
C VAL A 51 20.86 11.37 4.02
N GLY A 52 20.90 10.38 3.10
CA GLY A 52 19.71 9.55 2.80
C GLY A 52 18.70 10.13 1.81
N GLY A 53 18.88 11.36 1.33
CA GLY A 53 18.04 11.98 0.31
C GLY A 53 17.85 11.17 -0.98
N SER A 54 18.68 10.10 -1.16
CA SER A 54 18.59 9.15 -2.27
C SER A 54 17.26 8.37 -2.28
N TYR A 55 16.73 7.95 -1.14
CA TYR A 55 15.44 7.27 -1.06
C TYR A 55 14.29 8.20 -1.42
N LEU A 56 14.30 9.44 -0.91
CA LEU A 56 13.34 10.47 -1.28
C LEU A 56 13.38 10.79 -2.77
N ALA A 57 14.58 10.96 -3.34
CA ALA A 57 14.76 11.23 -4.76
C ALA A 57 14.19 10.10 -5.65
N MET A 58 14.15 8.88 -5.17
CA MET A 58 13.55 7.73 -5.88
C MET A 58 12.02 7.66 -5.68
N MET A 59 11.51 7.90 -4.47
CA MET A 59 10.12 7.67 -4.10
C MET A 59 9.18 8.82 -4.50
N LEU A 60 9.60 10.07 -4.33
CA LEU A 60 8.74 11.23 -4.63
C LEU A 60 8.35 11.36 -6.12
N PRO A 61 9.25 11.13 -7.10
CA PRO A 61 8.87 11.10 -8.52
C PRO A 61 7.83 10.01 -8.83
N LEU A 62 7.94 8.83 -8.22
CA LEU A 62 6.93 7.78 -8.35
C LEU A 62 5.57 8.26 -7.83
N GLY A 63 5.54 8.94 -6.68
CA GLY A 63 4.35 9.58 -6.15
C GLY A 63 3.73 10.60 -7.10
N CYS A 64 4.53 11.44 -7.74
CA CYS A 64 4.06 12.40 -8.75
C CYS A 64 3.39 11.70 -9.94
N VAL A 65 3.99 10.61 -10.45
CA VAL A 65 3.40 9.80 -11.54
C VAL A 65 2.06 9.21 -11.12
N VAL A 66 1.99 8.62 -9.93
CA VAL A 66 0.75 8.03 -9.40
C VAL A 66 -0.35 9.09 -9.28
N ILE A 67 -0.03 10.26 -8.70
CA ILE A 67 -1.02 11.36 -8.59
C ILE A 67 -1.47 11.83 -9.98
N ALA A 68 -0.57 12.00 -10.94
CA ALA A 68 -0.91 12.43 -12.29
C ALA A 68 -1.84 11.45 -13.01
N VAL A 69 -1.51 10.16 -12.99
CA VAL A 69 -2.33 9.10 -13.59
C VAL A 69 -3.70 9.01 -12.90
N PHE A 70 -3.70 9.02 -11.58
CA PHE A 70 -4.94 8.95 -10.82
C PHE A 70 -5.82 10.21 -11.04
N SER A 71 -5.21 11.40 -11.07
CA SER A 71 -5.91 12.65 -11.38
C SER A 71 -6.57 12.60 -12.76
N LEU A 72 -5.89 12.07 -13.77
CA LEU A 72 -6.44 11.88 -15.10
C LEU A 72 -7.68 10.97 -15.07
N LEU A 73 -7.57 9.79 -14.46
CA LEU A 73 -8.66 8.81 -14.39
C LEU A 73 -9.86 9.38 -13.62
N PHE A 74 -9.60 10.01 -12.48
CA PHE A 74 -10.64 10.53 -11.63
C PHE A 74 -11.34 11.76 -12.23
N LEU A 75 -10.59 12.73 -12.73
CA LEU A 75 -11.17 13.92 -13.38
C LEU A 75 -11.92 13.53 -14.66
N PHE A 76 -11.46 12.50 -15.39
CA PHE A 76 -12.17 11.95 -16.54
C PHE A 76 -13.54 11.37 -16.15
N TYR A 77 -13.60 10.59 -15.07
CA TYR A 77 -14.84 10.05 -14.53
C TYR A 77 -15.80 11.18 -14.12
N THR A 78 -15.30 12.12 -13.34
CA THR A 78 -16.10 13.23 -12.80
C THR A 78 -16.58 14.18 -13.91
N ASN A 79 -15.71 14.52 -14.86
CA ASN A 79 -16.07 15.33 -16.02
C ASN A 79 -17.16 14.66 -16.87
N SER A 80 -17.07 13.33 -17.05
CA SER A 80 -18.09 12.56 -17.76
C SER A 80 -19.44 12.62 -17.07
N PHE A 81 -19.43 12.57 -15.71
CA PHE A 81 -20.63 12.75 -14.90
C PHE A 81 -21.23 14.17 -15.05
N LEU A 82 -20.40 15.19 -14.92
CA LEU A 82 -20.78 16.59 -15.01
C LEU A 82 -21.44 16.92 -16.37
N ILE A 83 -20.85 16.47 -17.46
CA ILE A 83 -21.39 16.64 -18.80
C ILE A 83 -22.75 15.93 -18.97
N ARG A 84 -22.90 14.72 -18.43
CA ARG A 84 -24.15 13.97 -18.48
C ARG A 84 -25.30 14.72 -17.81
N GLN A 85 -25.05 15.40 -16.71
CA GLN A 85 -26.04 16.23 -16.01
C GLN A 85 -26.51 17.43 -16.87
N ARG A 86 -25.63 17.94 -17.75
CA ARG A 86 -25.91 19.08 -18.62
C ARG A 86 -26.47 18.71 -20.00
N TYR A 87 -26.63 17.44 -20.32
CA TYR A 87 -27.17 17.01 -21.62
C TYR A 87 -28.52 17.61 -21.92
N ARG A 88 -29.39 17.82 -20.93
CA ARG A 88 -30.71 18.47 -21.12
C ARG A 88 -30.55 19.93 -21.54
N GLU A 89 -29.63 20.68 -20.95
CA GLU A 89 -29.37 22.06 -21.30
C GLU A 89 -28.82 22.14 -22.74
N PHE A 90 -27.89 21.27 -23.10
CA PHE A 90 -27.35 21.21 -24.47
C PHE A 90 -28.42 20.79 -25.51
N GLY A 91 -29.31 19.88 -25.14
CA GLY A 91 -30.48 19.52 -25.94
C GLY A 91 -31.41 20.71 -26.16
N LEU A 92 -31.69 21.48 -25.12
CA LEU A 92 -32.53 22.69 -25.19
C LEU A 92 -31.87 23.76 -26.07
N TYR A 93 -30.55 24.02 -25.91
CA TYR A 93 -29.84 24.97 -26.78
C TYR A 93 -29.89 24.56 -28.26
N ASN A 94 -29.82 23.27 -28.54
CA ASN A 94 -29.92 22.76 -29.93
C ASN A 94 -31.33 22.97 -30.52
N ILE A 95 -32.39 22.75 -29.74
CA ILE A 95 -33.79 23.02 -30.17
C ILE A 95 -34.02 24.51 -30.38
N LEU A 96 -33.38 25.39 -29.58
CA LEU A 96 -33.43 26.83 -29.73
C LEU A 96 -32.56 27.34 -30.89
N GLY A 97 -31.99 26.46 -31.73
CA GLY A 97 -31.25 26.80 -32.96
C GLY A 97 -29.74 26.96 -32.79
N MET A 98 -29.15 26.56 -31.64
CA MET A 98 -27.70 26.52 -31.53
C MET A 98 -27.13 25.26 -32.17
N ASP A 99 -26.30 25.44 -33.20
CA ASP A 99 -25.60 24.35 -33.86
C ASP A 99 -24.57 23.69 -32.90
N LYS A 100 -24.23 22.43 -33.17
CA LYS A 100 -23.24 21.65 -32.36
C LYS A 100 -21.88 22.34 -32.27
N TRP A 101 -21.48 23.09 -33.27
CA TRP A 101 -20.25 23.87 -33.29
C TRP A 101 -20.31 25.03 -32.26
N ASN A 102 -21.45 25.69 -32.13
CA ASN A 102 -21.66 26.77 -31.18
C ASN A 102 -21.70 26.21 -29.73
N ILE A 103 -22.31 25.04 -29.52
CA ILE A 103 -22.27 24.33 -28.24
C ILE A 103 -20.83 23.93 -27.90
N SER A 104 -20.04 23.46 -28.88
CA SER A 104 -18.63 23.15 -28.70
C SER A 104 -17.81 24.36 -28.22
N LYS A 105 -18.03 25.54 -28.82
CA LYS A 105 -17.38 26.79 -28.39
C LYS A 105 -17.75 27.17 -26.93
N LEU A 106 -18.99 26.99 -26.56
CA LEU A 106 -19.45 27.21 -25.18
C LEU A 106 -18.69 26.30 -24.22
N MET A 107 -18.61 25.00 -24.53
CA MET A 107 -17.88 24.03 -23.72
C MET A 107 -16.38 24.28 -23.65
N MET A 108 -15.77 24.79 -24.71
CA MET A 108 -14.35 25.19 -24.69
C MET A 108 -14.12 26.29 -23.65
N TRP A 109 -14.95 27.33 -23.62
CA TRP A 109 -14.85 28.42 -22.62
C TRP A 109 -15.13 27.92 -21.20
N GLU A 110 -16.12 27.06 -21.01
CA GLU A 110 -16.38 26.45 -19.69
C GLU A 110 -15.18 25.64 -19.21
N SER A 111 -14.65 24.75 -20.05
CA SER A 111 -13.47 23.96 -19.70
C SER A 111 -12.24 24.83 -19.41
N LEU A 112 -12.06 25.92 -20.15
CA LEU A 112 -10.98 26.87 -19.92
C LEU A 112 -11.12 27.55 -18.54
N PHE A 113 -12.31 28.04 -18.18
CA PHE A 113 -12.55 28.66 -16.88
C PHE A 113 -12.36 27.67 -15.72
N ILE A 114 -12.79 26.43 -15.89
CA ILE A 114 -12.60 25.38 -14.92
C ILE A 114 -11.11 25.07 -14.73
N ALA A 115 -10.39 24.88 -15.84
CA ALA A 115 -8.95 24.59 -15.82
C ALA A 115 -8.16 25.73 -15.16
N LEU A 116 -8.40 26.96 -15.58
CA LEU A 116 -7.75 28.14 -14.99
C LEU A 116 -8.07 28.26 -13.50
N GLY A 117 -9.33 28.08 -13.11
CA GLY A 117 -9.73 28.12 -11.70
C GLY A 117 -9.07 27.04 -10.87
N ALA A 118 -9.11 25.80 -11.32
CA ALA A 118 -8.53 24.67 -10.59
C ALA A 118 -7.00 24.77 -10.49
N ILE A 119 -6.32 25.10 -11.59
CA ILE A 119 -4.86 25.22 -11.62
C ILE A 119 -4.39 26.41 -10.77
N SER A 120 -5.03 27.58 -10.91
CA SER A 120 -4.63 28.77 -10.15
C SER A 120 -4.84 28.59 -8.64
N ILE A 121 -6.01 28.08 -8.22
CA ILE A 121 -6.30 27.81 -6.81
C ILE A 121 -5.37 26.74 -6.28
N GLY A 122 -5.15 25.65 -7.06
CA GLY A 122 -4.30 24.55 -6.65
C GLY A 122 -2.83 24.95 -6.50
N LEU A 123 -2.28 25.72 -7.44
CA LEU A 123 -0.91 26.26 -7.34
C LEU A 123 -0.76 27.22 -6.17
N PHE A 124 -1.71 28.14 -5.99
CA PHE A 124 -1.66 29.06 -4.86
C PHE A 124 -1.68 28.32 -3.52
N ALA A 125 -2.60 27.37 -3.35
CA ALA A 125 -2.67 26.55 -2.15
C ALA A 125 -1.43 25.65 -2.01
N GLY A 126 -0.92 25.11 -3.10
CA GLY A 126 0.30 24.28 -3.12
C GLY A 126 1.52 25.06 -2.67
N ILE A 127 1.74 26.27 -3.18
CA ILE A 127 2.84 27.14 -2.77
C ILE A 127 2.69 27.52 -1.28
N ALA A 128 1.48 27.84 -0.83
CA ALA A 128 1.24 28.21 0.57
C ALA A 128 1.47 27.05 1.55
N LEU A 129 1.14 25.82 1.14
CA LEU A 129 1.24 24.63 2.00
C LEU A 129 2.51 23.81 1.79
N SER A 130 3.31 24.08 0.73
CA SER A 130 4.52 23.30 0.44
C SER A 130 5.54 23.34 1.58
N LYS A 131 5.75 24.49 2.21
CA LYS A 131 6.66 24.58 3.36
C LYS A 131 6.13 23.84 4.59
N ILE A 132 4.82 23.85 4.82
CA ILE A 132 4.22 23.05 5.90
C ILE A 132 4.42 21.56 5.63
N ALA A 133 4.24 21.11 4.40
CA ALA A 133 4.46 19.73 4.02
C ALA A 133 5.93 19.30 4.17
N GLU A 134 6.87 20.19 3.80
CA GLU A 134 8.30 19.99 4.02
C GLU A 134 8.64 19.88 5.52
N LEU A 135 8.10 20.76 6.36
CA LEU A 135 8.29 20.71 7.80
C LEU A 135 7.69 19.43 8.43
N ILE A 136 6.55 18.98 7.95
CA ILE A 136 5.96 17.69 8.38
C ILE A 136 6.89 16.55 7.98
N LEU A 137 7.41 16.56 6.76
CA LEU A 137 8.34 15.53 6.29
C LEU A 137 9.62 15.50 7.13
N LEU A 138 10.28 16.65 7.34
CA LEU A 138 11.48 16.76 8.18
C LEU A 138 11.23 16.29 9.61
N ASN A 139 10.08 16.62 10.19
CA ASN A 139 9.70 16.13 11.52
C ASN A 139 9.48 14.61 11.55
N LEU A 140 8.86 14.03 10.51
CA LEU A 140 8.70 12.58 10.40
C LEU A 140 10.03 11.84 10.26
N LEU A 141 11.02 12.48 9.63
CA LEU A 141 12.37 11.95 9.47
C LEU A 141 13.28 12.22 10.68
N HIS A 142 12.78 12.92 11.71
CA HIS A 142 13.55 13.36 12.90
C HIS A 142 14.77 14.22 12.55
N MET A 143 14.68 15.03 11.49
CA MET A 143 15.78 15.87 11.00
C MET A 143 15.65 17.32 11.43
N ASP A 144 16.77 18.05 11.38
CA ASP A 144 16.83 19.47 11.73
C ASP A 144 15.93 20.31 10.83
N ILE A 145 15.15 21.17 11.48
CA ILE A 145 14.18 22.03 10.82
C ILE A 145 14.85 23.28 10.28
N THR A 146 14.88 23.43 8.97
CA THR A 146 15.33 24.65 8.28
C THR A 146 14.15 25.49 7.83
N PHE A 147 14.21 26.83 8.05
CA PHE A 147 13.10 27.75 7.74
C PHE A 147 13.26 28.48 6.41
N ASP A 148 14.16 28.06 5.53
CA ASP A 148 14.34 28.68 4.23
C ASP A 148 13.10 28.50 3.35
N PHE A 149 12.54 29.61 2.87
CA PHE A 149 11.38 29.59 1.97
C PHE A 149 11.85 29.63 0.52
N TYR A 150 11.54 28.59 -0.21
CA TYR A 150 11.83 28.46 -1.62
C TYR A 150 10.54 28.31 -2.45
N ILE A 151 10.50 28.84 -3.65
CA ILE A 151 9.38 28.65 -4.58
C ILE A 151 9.88 27.80 -5.76
N GLY A 152 9.37 26.57 -5.87
CA GLY A 152 9.70 25.63 -6.92
C GLY A 152 9.22 26.10 -8.30
N THR A 153 10.08 26.72 -9.06
CA THR A 153 9.73 27.24 -10.41
C THR A 153 9.58 26.12 -11.43
N ILE A 154 10.39 25.06 -11.31
CA ILE A 154 10.28 23.85 -12.14
C ILE A 154 8.98 23.15 -11.80
N SER A 155 8.62 23.05 -10.53
CA SER A 155 7.41 22.43 -10.04
C SER A 155 6.14 23.13 -10.50
N ILE A 156 6.14 24.48 -10.58
CA ILE A 156 5.07 25.26 -11.19
C ILE A 156 4.92 24.87 -12.67
N ARG A 157 6.03 24.87 -13.42
CA ARG A 157 6.02 24.54 -14.84
C ARG A 157 5.52 23.11 -15.10
N GLN A 158 6.00 22.12 -14.34
CA GLN A 158 5.56 20.74 -14.45
C GLN A 158 4.07 20.58 -14.13
N SER A 159 3.59 21.21 -13.06
CA SER A 159 2.17 21.20 -12.71
C SER A 159 1.29 21.81 -13.83
N LEU A 160 1.70 22.94 -14.42
CA LEU A 160 1.01 23.56 -15.54
C LEU A 160 0.98 22.64 -16.78
N GLN A 161 2.08 21.97 -17.09
CA GLN A 161 2.18 21.05 -18.23
C GLN A 161 1.28 19.82 -18.05
N ILE A 162 1.38 19.15 -16.90
CA ILE A 162 0.61 17.93 -16.61
C ILE A 162 -0.89 18.23 -16.54
N TYR A 163 -1.31 19.19 -15.73
CA TYR A 163 -2.74 19.50 -15.57
C TYR A 163 -3.32 20.23 -16.78
N GLY A 164 -2.54 21.07 -17.47
CA GLY A 164 -2.92 21.61 -18.77
C GLY A 164 -3.20 20.51 -19.78
N GLY A 165 -2.34 19.50 -19.86
CA GLY A 165 -2.53 18.29 -20.68
C GLY A 165 -3.76 17.47 -20.26
N ILE A 166 -3.97 17.24 -18.96
CA ILE A 166 -5.14 16.54 -18.45
C ILE A 166 -6.43 17.26 -18.83
N TYR A 167 -6.56 18.56 -18.57
CA TYR A 167 -7.75 19.34 -18.93
C TYR A 167 -7.97 19.42 -20.43
N LEU A 168 -6.91 19.41 -21.25
CA LEU A 168 -7.02 19.32 -22.71
C LEU A 168 -7.61 17.98 -23.14
N ILE A 169 -7.15 16.86 -22.60
CA ILE A 169 -7.69 15.52 -22.87
C ILE A 169 -9.16 15.45 -22.47
N LEU A 170 -9.53 16.02 -21.31
CA LEU A 170 -10.90 16.07 -20.83
C LEU A 170 -11.79 16.88 -21.77
N LEU A 171 -11.31 18.03 -22.26
CA LEU A 171 -12.01 18.85 -23.24
C LEU A 171 -12.24 18.08 -24.54
N LEU A 172 -11.21 17.45 -25.11
CA LEU A 172 -11.31 16.67 -26.34
C LEU A 172 -12.33 15.54 -26.23
N ASN A 173 -12.30 14.78 -25.12
CA ASN A 173 -13.30 13.74 -24.84
C ASN A 173 -14.73 14.31 -24.74
N SER A 174 -14.87 15.46 -24.11
CA SER A 174 -16.16 16.12 -23.93
C SER A 174 -16.76 16.58 -25.26
N LEU A 175 -15.93 17.21 -26.11
CA LEU A 175 -16.30 17.63 -27.46
C LEU A 175 -16.66 16.43 -28.34
N HIS A 176 -15.90 15.32 -28.25
CA HIS A 176 -16.21 14.10 -29.00
C HIS A 176 -17.58 13.55 -28.63
N LYS A 177 -17.89 13.44 -27.34
CA LYS A 177 -19.18 12.93 -26.84
C LYS A 177 -20.37 13.77 -27.33
N VAL A 178 -20.27 15.11 -27.25
CA VAL A 178 -21.37 16.00 -27.65
C VAL A 178 -21.55 16.01 -29.17
N ARG A 179 -20.46 15.98 -29.96
CA ARG A 179 -20.57 15.91 -31.44
C ARG A 179 -21.23 14.61 -31.91
N LYS A 180 -20.98 13.47 -31.23
CA LYS A 180 -21.53 12.17 -31.61
C LYS A 180 -22.97 11.98 -31.14
N SER A 181 -23.47 12.67 -30.14
CA SER A 181 -24.81 12.50 -29.56
C SER A 181 -25.88 13.12 -30.45
N ARG A 182 -27.09 12.50 -30.46
CA ARG A 182 -28.29 13.04 -31.17
C ARG A 182 -29.07 13.95 -30.20
N PRO A 183 -29.69 15.05 -30.69
CA PRO A 183 -30.45 15.98 -29.83
C PRO A 183 -31.54 15.31 -28.99
N LEU A 184 -32.25 14.35 -29.57
CA LEU A 184 -33.32 13.60 -28.91
C LEU A 184 -32.77 12.69 -27.78
N GLU A 185 -31.59 12.08 -28.00
CA GLU A 185 -30.92 11.25 -26.99
C GLU A 185 -30.42 12.09 -25.81
N LEU A 186 -29.97 13.32 -26.10
CA LEU A 186 -29.57 14.28 -25.04
C LEU A 186 -30.73 14.65 -24.12
N MET A 187 -31.93 14.80 -24.63
CA MET A 187 -33.14 15.11 -23.81
C MET A 187 -33.65 13.90 -23.03
N GLN A 188 -33.49 12.70 -23.56
CA GLN A 188 -34.00 11.46 -22.94
C GLN A 188 -32.97 10.78 -22.05
N SER A 189 -31.75 11.30 -21.94
CA SER A 189 -30.62 10.68 -21.24
C SER A 189 -30.90 10.31 -19.78
N ASN A 190 -31.78 11.05 -19.09
CA ASN A 190 -32.18 10.75 -17.71
C ASN A 190 -33.21 9.60 -17.58
N LYS A 191 -33.86 9.19 -18.67
CA LYS A 191 -34.85 8.10 -18.69
C LYS A 191 -34.24 6.75 -19.07
N VAL A 192 -33.08 6.77 -19.74
CA VAL A 192 -32.36 5.56 -20.15
C VAL A 192 -31.39 5.15 -19.05
N GLY A 193 -31.89 4.41 -18.08
CA GLY A 193 -31.01 3.75 -17.08
C GLY A 193 -30.07 2.74 -17.79
N GLU A 194 -28.89 2.53 -17.20
CA GLU A 194 -27.94 1.52 -17.71
C GLU A 194 -28.65 0.17 -17.86
N ARG A 195 -28.47 -0.44 -19.06
CA ARG A 195 -29.07 -1.76 -19.35
C ARG A 195 -28.37 -2.80 -18.49
N ILE A 196 -29.10 -3.40 -17.56
CA ILE A 196 -28.58 -4.47 -16.73
C ILE A 196 -28.66 -5.78 -17.50
N PRO A 197 -27.59 -6.60 -17.44
CA PRO A 197 -27.61 -7.93 -18.03
C PRO A 197 -28.82 -8.74 -17.52
N LYS A 198 -29.49 -9.45 -18.39
CA LYS A 198 -30.69 -10.24 -18.04
C LYS A 198 -30.41 -11.35 -16.99
N ARG A 199 -29.13 -11.76 -16.79
CA ARG A 199 -28.67 -12.82 -15.89
C ARG A 199 -27.86 -12.27 -14.70
N ASN A 200 -28.42 -11.35 -13.93
CA ASN A 200 -27.72 -10.68 -12.81
C ASN A 200 -27.18 -11.65 -11.75
N TRP A 201 -27.82 -12.80 -11.51
CA TRP A 201 -27.37 -13.75 -10.50
C TRP A 201 -26.06 -14.44 -10.87
N ILE A 202 -25.79 -14.68 -12.17
CA ILE A 202 -24.51 -15.26 -12.63
C ILE A 202 -23.36 -14.29 -12.40
N TYR A 203 -23.55 -13.00 -12.69
CA TYR A 203 -22.53 -11.99 -12.42
C TYR A 203 -22.30 -11.77 -10.91
N ALA A 204 -23.37 -11.87 -10.09
CA ALA A 204 -23.25 -11.82 -8.64
C ALA A 204 -22.46 -13.04 -8.11
N LEU A 205 -22.75 -14.25 -8.61
CA LEU A 205 -22.04 -15.45 -8.26
C LEU A 205 -20.58 -15.39 -8.72
N ALA A 206 -20.32 -14.97 -9.95
CA ALA A 206 -18.96 -14.79 -10.47
C ALA A 206 -18.17 -13.79 -9.61
N GLY A 207 -18.78 -12.65 -9.23
CA GLY A 207 -18.16 -11.68 -8.33
C GLY A 207 -17.83 -12.26 -6.96
N ALA A 208 -18.75 -13.05 -6.38
CA ALA A 208 -18.52 -13.74 -5.11
C ALA A 208 -17.40 -14.77 -5.20
N VAL A 209 -17.36 -15.57 -6.27
CA VAL A 209 -16.29 -16.57 -6.51
C VAL A 209 -14.94 -15.86 -6.62
N LEU A 210 -14.82 -14.78 -7.42
CA LEU A 210 -13.58 -14.04 -7.57
C LEU A 210 -13.09 -13.46 -6.23
N LEU A 211 -13.99 -12.91 -5.40
CA LEU A 211 -13.63 -12.41 -4.08
C LEU A 211 -13.17 -13.54 -3.14
N VAL A 212 -13.91 -14.66 -3.12
CA VAL A 212 -13.51 -15.82 -2.29
C VAL A 212 -12.15 -16.35 -2.74
N THR A 213 -11.91 -16.47 -4.04
CA THR A 213 -10.59 -16.89 -4.57
C THR A 213 -9.49 -15.93 -4.12
N ALA A 214 -9.70 -14.61 -4.24
CA ALA A 214 -8.72 -13.61 -3.79
C ALA A 214 -8.46 -13.68 -2.28
N TYR A 215 -9.51 -13.90 -1.47
CA TYR A 215 -9.37 -14.03 -0.02
C TYR A 215 -8.70 -15.35 0.38
N CYS A 216 -9.01 -16.44 -0.30
CA CYS A 216 -8.31 -17.71 -0.10
C CYS A 216 -6.81 -17.55 -0.40
N LEU A 217 -6.45 -16.96 -1.55
CA LEU A 217 -5.05 -16.67 -1.88
C LEU A 217 -4.37 -15.83 -0.79
N ALA A 218 -5.06 -14.81 -0.27
CA ALA A 218 -4.51 -13.95 0.77
C ALA A 218 -4.21 -14.69 2.10
N VAL A 219 -5.00 -15.70 2.42
CA VAL A 219 -4.85 -16.46 3.68
C VAL A 219 -3.91 -17.66 3.53
N THR A 220 -3.93 -18.35 2.37
CA THR A 220 -3.20 -19.61 2.18
C THR A 220 -1.73 -19.44 1.83
N ILE A 221 -1.33 -18.29 1.24
CA ILE A 221 0.08 -18.04 0.90
C ILE A 221 0.84 -17.70 2.17
N GLU A 222 1.86 -18.47 2.51
CA GLU A 222 2.63 -18.32 3.74
C GLU A 222 3.95 -17.56 3.51
N GLU A 223 4.57 -17.70 2.34
CA GLU A 223 5.87 -17.11 2.03
C GLU A 223 5.80 -15.64 1.61
N PRO A 224 6.63 -14.75 2.20
CA PRO A 224 6.63 -13.32 1.89
C PRO A 224 6.91 -12.99 0.42
N LEU A 225 7.84 -13.71 -0.22
CA LEU A 225 8.22 -13.47 -1.62
C LEU A 225 7.11 -13.90 -2.60
N SER A 226 6.49 -15.06 -2.33
CA SER A 226 5.32 -15.54 -3.07
C SER A 226 4.13 -14.60 -2.88
N ALA A 227 3.91 -14.09 -1.67
CA ALA A 227 2.88 -13.11 -1.38
C ALA A 227 3.08 -11.82 -2.20
N PHE A 228 4.30 -11.30 -2.31
CA PHE A 228 4.59 -10.11 -3.13
C PHE A 228 4.23 -10.32 -4.60
N THR A 229 4.58 -11.47 -5.17
CA THR A 229 4.32 -11.78 -6.58
C THR A 229 2.82 -11.92 -6.88
N ILE A 230 2.08 -12.59 -6.00
CA ILE A 230 0.66 -12.90 -6.20
C ILE A 230 -0.24 -11.72 -5.79
N PHE A 231 0.25 -10.80 -4.96
CA PHE A 231 -0.50 -9.64 -4.46
C PHE A 231 -1.21 -8.85 -5.55
N PHE A 232 -0.50 -8.51 -6.63
CA PHE A 232 -1.08 -7.73 -7.74
C PHE A 232 -2.22 -8.48 -8.44
N GLY A 233 -2.09 -9.78 -8.61
CA GLY A 233 -3.15 -10.64 -9.15
C GLY A 233 -4.38 -10.67 -8.23
N ALA A 234 -4.18 -10.84 -6.93
CA ALA A 234 -5.24 -10.82 -5.93
C ALA A 234 -5.97 -9.47 -5.89
N VAL A 235 -5.25 -8.35 -5.98
CA VAL A 235 -5.84 -7.00 -6.05
C VAL A 235 -6.74 -6.85 -7.28
N ILE A 236 -6.32 -7.33 -8.45
CA ILE A 236 -7.14 -7.30 -9.68
C ILE A 236 -8.42 -8.13 -9.49
N LEU A 237 -8.32 -9.32 -8.90
CA LEU A 237 -9.48 -10.17 -8.58
C LEU A 237 -10.45 -9.46 -7.63
N VAL A 238 -9.94 -8.80 -6.57
CA VAL A 238 -10.76 -8.01 -5.63
C VAL A 238 -11.46 -6.86 -6.33
N ILE A 239 -10.77 -6.12 -7.20
CA ILE A 239 -11.35 -5.01 -7.96
C ILE A 239 -12.50 -5.51 -8.84
N ILE A 240 -12.26 -6.51 -9.68
CA ILE A 240 -13.28 -7.06 -10.60
C ILE A 240 -14.43 -7.68 -9.81
N GLY A 241 -14.13 -8.48 -8.77
CA GLY A 241 -15.12 -9.11 -7.91
C GLY A 241 -16.01 -8.08 -7.20
N THR A 242 -15.43 -7.00 -6.69
CA THR A 242 -16.15 -5.89 -6.04
C THR A 242 -17.08 -5.17 -7.03
N TYR A 243 -16.64 -4.87 -8.23
CA TYR A 243 -17.49 -4.29 -9.27
C TYR A 243 -18.67 -5.20 -9.59
N LEU A 244 -18.44 -6.48 -9.83
CA LEU A 244 -19.50 -7.45 -10.13
C LEU A 244 -20.49 -7.61 -8.96
N LEU A 245 -19.97 -7.65 -7.73
CA LEU A 245 -20.79 -7.80 -6.54
C LEU A 245 -21.67 -6.55 -6.30
N PHE A 246 -21.13 -5.34 -6.40
CA PHE A 246 -21.93 -4.12 -6.23
C PHE A 246 -22.89 -3.88 -7.38
N MET A 247 -22.54 -4.21 -8.63
CA MET A 247 -23.43 -4.03 -9.77
C MET A 247 -24.57 -5.05 -9.83
N ALA A 248 -24.30 -6.30 -9.56
CA ALA A 248 -25.26 -7.40 -9.69
C ALA A 248 -25.72 -7.96 -8.37
N GLY A 249 -24.80 -8.14 -7.41
CA GLY A 249 -25.09 -8.73 -6.09
C GLY A 249 -25.98 -7.87 -5.23
N SER A 250 -25.78 -6.55 -5.25
CA SER A 250 -26.64 -5.63 -4.49
C SER A 250 -28.11 -5.69 -4.91
N VAL A 251 -28.36 -5.83 -6.22
CA VAL A 251 -29.72 -6.01 -6.76
C VAL A 251 -30.28 -7.38 -6.38
N ALA A 252 -29.45 -8.43 -6.45
CA ALA A 252 -29.84 -9.79 -6.05
C ALA A 252 -30.19 -9.84 -4.56
N PHE A 253 -29.39 -9.20 -3.71
CA PHE A 253 -29.63 -9.09 -2.26
C PHE A 253 -30.94 -8.37 -1.95
N CYS A 254 -31.22 -7.22 -2.58
CA CYS A 254 -32.48 -6.50 -2.40
C CYS A 254 -33.69 -7.37 -2.85
N LYS A 255 -33.57 -8.15 -3.92
CA LYS A 255 -34.61 -9.08 -4.36
C LYS A 255 -34.83 -10.23 -3.36
N LEU A 256 -33.76 -10.74 -2.72
CA LEU A 256 -33.86 -11.71 -1.65
C LEU A 256 -34.62 -11.15 -0.42
N LEU A 257 -34.34 -9.90 -0.02
CA LEU A 257 -35.05 -9.22 1.02
C LEU A 257 -36.57 -9.04 0.69
N GLN A 258 -36.89 -8.79 -0.59
CA GLN A 258 -38.28 -8.72 -1.05
C GLN A 258 -38.99 -10.06 -0.93
N LYS A 259 -38.31 -11.19 -1.11
CA LYS A 259 -38.90 -12.54 -0.95
C LYS A 259 -39.29 -12.85 0.52
N ASN A 260 -38.58 -12.28 1.47
CA ASN A 260 -38.88 -12.44 2.89
C ASN A 260 -40.10 -11.55 3.27
N LYS A 261 -41.30 -12.09 3.12
CA LYS A 261 -42.57 -11.37 3.36
C LYS A 261 -42.67 -10.76 4.76
N ARG A 262 -42.16 -11.44 5.80
CA ARG A 262 -42.20 -10.96 7.19
C ARG A 262 -41.32 -9.71 7.42
N TYR A 263 -40.25 -9.55 6.67
CA TYR A 263 -39.36 -8.39 6.70
C TYR A 263 -39.89 -7.28 5.77
N TYR A 264 -40.24 -7.63 4.54
CA TYR A 264 -40.59 -6.68 3.47
C TYR A 264 -41.89 -5.90 3.75
N TYR A 265 -42.96 -6.53 4.26
CA TYR A 265 -44.24 -5.85 4.47
C TYR A 265 -44.32 -4.95 5.72
N LYS A 266 -43.21 -4.76 6.45
CA LYS A 266 -43.20 -3.70 7.48
C LYS A 266 -43.17 -2.33 6.79
N PRO A 267 -44.02 -1.33 7.21
CA PRO A 267 -44.17 -0.06 6.49
C PRO A 267 -42.87 0.65 6.13
N ASN A 268 -41.91 0.70 7.06
CA ASN A 268 -40.60 1.33 6.86
C ASN A 268 -39.69 0.54 5.90
N HIS A 269 -39.78 -0.80 5.88
CA HIS A 269 -38.95 -1.67 5.03
C HIS A 269 -39.49 -1.74 3.60
N PHE A 270 -40.81 -1.70 3.42
CA PHE A 270 -41.44 -1.74 2.10
C PHE A 270 -40.97 -0.60 1.20
N VAL A 271 -41.05 0.63 1.69
CA VAL A 271 -40.59 1.82 0.94
C VAL A 271 -39.11 1.80 0.74
N SER A 272 -38.32 1.44 1.78
CA SER A 272 -36.88 1.43 1.74
C SER A 272 -36.33 0.38 0.76
N VAL A 273 -36.77 -0.87 0.84
CA VAL A 273 -36.28 -1.96 -0.01
C VAL A 273 -36.72 -1.79 -1.45
N SER A 274 -37.97 -1.32 -1.70
CA SER A 274 -38.45 -1.08 -3.07
C SER A 274 -37.68 0.02 -3.78
N SER A 275 -37.41 1.14 -3.10
CA SER A 275 -36.60 2.23 -3.68
C SER A 275 -35.12 1.83 -3.81
N MET A 276 -34.62 1.00 -2.90
CA MET A 276 -33.21 0.55 -2.91
C MET A 276 -32.88 -0.36 -4.10
N VAL A 277 -33.82 -1.21 -4.56
CA VAL A 277 -33.63 -1.99 -5.79
C VAL A 277 -33.34 -1.09 -6.99
N TYR A 278 -34.06 0.00 -7.13
CA TYR A 278 -33.84 0.96 -8.22
C TYR A 278 -32.52 1.72 -8.06
N ARG A 279 -32.19 2.15 -6.85
CA ARG A 279 -30.94 2.86 -6.55
C ARG A 279 -29.72 1.98 -6.79
N MET A 280 -29.71 0.75 -6.26
CA MET A 280 -28.60 -0.18 -6.44
C MET A 280 -28.41 -0.56 -7.90
N LYS A 281 -29.51 -0.70 -8.65
CA LYS A 281 -29.47 -0.96 -10.09
C LYS A 281 -28.67 0.09 -10.85
N ARG A 282 -28.79 1.36 -10.47
CA ARG A 282 -28.17 2.47 -11.19
C ARG A 282 -26.80 2.86 -10.64
N ASN A 283 -26.59 2.66 -9.36
CA ASN A 283 -25.45 3.21 -8.63
C ASN A 283 -24.38 2.17 -8.26
N GLY A 284 -24.53 0.91 -8.66
CA GLY A 284 -23.65 -0.18 -8.27
C GLY A 284 -22.17 0.09 -8.63
N ALA A 285 -21.90 0.59 -9.82
CA ALA A 285 -20.54 0.94 -10.25
C ALA A 285 -19.92 2.06 -9.40
N GLY A 286 -20.70 3.11 -9.09
CA GLY A 286 -20.21 4.20 -8.24
C GLY A 286 -19.90 3.74 -6.81
N LEU A 287 -20.74 2.84 -6.24
CA LEU A 287 -20.49 2.24 -4.92
C LEU A 287 -19.24 1.36 -4.92
N ALA A 288 -19.05 0.57 -5.98
CA ALA A 288 -17.84 -0.23 -6.15
C ALA A 288 -16.59 0.64 -6.21
N SER A 289 -16.62 1.73 -6.99
CA SER A 289 -15.49 2.68 -7.06
C SER A 289 -15.18 3.29 -5.70
N ILE A 290 -16.20 3.71 -4.96
CA ILE A 290 -16.01 4.23 -3.59
C ILE A 290 -15.38 3.16 -2.70
N CYS A 291 -15.92 1.93 -2.69
CA CYS A 291 -15.37 0.82 -1.90
C CYS A 291 -13.89 0.56 -2.19
N ILE A 292 -13.51 0.51 -3.48
CA ILE A 292 -12.13 0.28 -3.90
C ILE A 292 -11.23 1.43 -3.44
N LEU A 293 -11.65 2.69 -3.63
CA LEU A 293 -10.89 3.86 -3.18
C LEU A 293 -10.68 3.85 -1.66
N LEU A 294 -11.73 3.54 -0.88
CA LEU A 294 -11.64 3.42 0.57
C LEU A 294 -10.69 2.28 0.99
N THR A 295 -10.76 1.14 0.31
CA THR A 295 -9.84 0.02 0.55
C THR A 295 -8.40 0.41 0.26
N MET A 296 -8.14 1.09 -0.88
CA MET A 296 -6.79 1.56 -1.23
C MET A 296 -6.24 2.52 -0.17
N VAL A 297 -7.04 3.48 0.30
CA VAL A 297 -6.63 4.39 1.37
C VAL A 297 -6.29 3.64 2.64
N LEU A 298 -7.18 2.72 3.07
CA LEU A 298 -7.00 1.96 4.30
C LEU A 298 -5.77 1.06 4.25
N VAL A 299 -5.58 0.31 3.16
CA VAL A 299 -4.42 -0.57 2.99
C VAL A 299 -3.13 0.24 2.96
N MET A 300 -3.09 1.33 2.18
CA MET A 300 -1.89 2.14 2.01
C MET A 300 -1.48 2.84 3.30
N ILE A 301 -2.41 3.54 3.96
CA ILE A 301 -2.09 4.24 5.21
C ILE A 301 -1.72 3.26 6.33
N SER A 302 -2.43 2.12 6.42
CA SER A 302 -2.13 1.10 7.44
C SER A 302 -0.76 0.45 7.23
N ALA A 303 -0.41 0.09 5.99
CA ALA A 303 0.88 -0.52 5.68
C ALA A 303 2.04 0.44 5.95
N THR A 304 1.95 1.67 5.44
CA THR A 304 3.04 2.67 5.60
C THR A 304 3.16 3.17 7.05
N ALA A 305 2.04 3.31 7.76
CA ALA A 305 2.06 3.62 9.20
C ALA A 305 2.67 2.48 10.02
N SER A 306 2.38 1.21 9.68
CA SER A 306 2.97 0.06 10.36
C SER A 306 4.49 0.02 10.18
N LEU A 307 5.01 0.33 8.99
CA LEU A 307 6.47 0.46 8.77
C LEU A 307 7.06 1.57 9.64
N TYR A 308 6.46 2.76 9.63
CA TYR A 308 6.98 3.91 10.37
C TYR A 308 7.00 3.67 11.89
N PHE A 309 5.90 3.17 12.46
CA PHE A 309 5.83 2.88 13.90
C PHE A 309 6.55 1.58 14.28
N GLY A 310 6.91 0.75 13.32
CA GLY A 310 7.60 -0.53 13.53
C GLY A 310 9.11 -0.48 13.32
N VAL A 311 9.72 0.71 13.12
CA VAL A 311 11.17 0.86 12.91
C VAL A 311 11.97 0.15 13.99
N GLU A 312 11.62 0.33 15.27
CA GLU A 312 12.33 -0.28 16.37
C GLU A 312 12.23 -1.82 16.41
N ASP A 313 11.10 -2.40 15.96
CA ASP A 313 10.98 -3.84 15.82
C ASP A 313 11.88 -4.36 14.69
N SER A 314 11.88 -3.68 13.54
CA SER A 314 12.76 -4.02 12.41
C SER A 314 14.23 -3.93 12.78
N LEU A 315 14.63 -2.89 13.53
CA LEU A 315 16.00 -2.72 14.01
C LEU A 315 16.42 -3.82 14.98
N LYS A 316 15.56 -4.15 15.96
CA LYS A 316 15.85 -5.24 16.93
C LYS A 316 15.96 -6.61 16.28
N ASN A 317 15.25 -6.84 15.19
CA ASN A 317 15.32 -8.10 14.46
C ASN A 317 16.63 -8.19 13.65
N ARG A 318 17.04 -7.08 13.03
CA ARG A 318 18.22 -7.06 12.16
C ARG A 318 19.52 -6.78 12.93
N TYR A 319 19.45 -5.99 13.99
CA TYR A 319 20.60 -5.57 14.79
C TYR A 319 20.37 -5.92 16.26
N PRO A 320 20.73 -7.15 16.70
CA PRO A 320 20.53 -7.58 18.09
C PRO A 320 21.40 -6.80 19.09
N SER A 321 22.56 -6.29 18.67
CA SER A 321 23.46 -5.43 19.47
C SER A 321 23.57 -4.03 18.82
N ASP A 322 24.19 -3.08 19.51
CA ASP A 322 24.35 -1.72 19.01
C ASP A 322 25.34 -1.68 17.84
N VAL A 323 26.50 -2.30 17.97
CA VAL A 323 27.42 -2.57 16.83
C VAL A 323 27.38 -4.05 16.51
N ASN A 324 27.14 -4.38 15.25
CA ASN A 324 27.10 -5.74 14.73
C ASN A 324 28.20 -5.90 13.68
N VAL A 325 29.11 -6.83 13.89
CA VAL A 325 30.21 -7.13 13.00
C VAL A 325 30.02 -8.52 12.42
N SER A 326 30.14 -8.64 11.09
CA SER A 326 30.11 -9.91 10.36
C SER A 326 31.25 -9.97 9.37
N VAL A 327 32.00 -11.05 9.41
CA VAL A 327 33.10 -11.37 8.51
C VAL A 327 32.79 -12.69 7.83
N MET A 328 32.67 -12.68 6.51
CA MET A 328 32.35 -13.86 5.69
C MET A 328 33.60 -14.35 4.94
N PHE A 329 33.79 -15.65 4.94
CA PHE A 329 34.92 -16.32 4.31
C PHE A 329 34.43 -17.29 3.25
N GLU A 330 35.22 -17.41 2.14
CA GLU A 330 34.92 -18.38 1.08
C GLU A 330 35.39 -19.79 1.45
N GLN A 331 36.40 -19.90 2.28
CA GLN A 331 37.04 -21.19 2.64
C GLN A 331 36.93 -21.43 4.14
N MET A 332 36.83 -22.71 4.49
CA MET A 332 36.68 -23.17 5.88
C MET A 332 37.90 -22.82 6.75
N GLU A 333 39.06 -22.73 6.15
CA GLU A 333 40.31 -22.32 6.81
C GLU A 333 40.30 -20.87 7.28
N GLY A 334 39.49 -20.02 6.61
CA GLY A 334 39.27 -18.62 7.00
C GLY A 334 38.65 -18.42 8.38
N ILE A 335 37.81 -19.33 8.81
CA ILE A 335 37.08 -19.26 10.12
C ILE A 335 37.89 -19.97 11.24
N SER A 336 39.18 -20.30 11.00
CA SER A 336 40.04 -20.91 12.00
C SER A 336 40.29 -20.01 13.21
N ASP A 337 40.61 -20.62 14.38
CA ASP A 337 40.92 -19.87 15.59
C ASP A 337 42.04 -18.87 15.38
N GLU A 338 43.10 -19.24 14.67
CA GLU A 338 44.27 -18.39 14.39
C GLU A 338 43.86 -17.10 13.60
N ASN A 339 42.99 -17.24 12.58
CA ASN A 339 42.55 -16.09 11.81
C ASN A 339 41.59 -15.20 12.59
N ILE A 340 40.67 -15.79 13.37
CA ILE A 340 39.77 -15.03 14.21
C ILE A 340 40.55 -14.27 15.29
N GLU A 341 41.53 -14.88 15.94
CA GLU A 341 42.41 -14.21 16.91
C GLU A 341 43.13 -13.00 16.29
N LYS A 342 43.69 -13.12 15.07
CA LYS A 342 44.29 -11.99 14.36
C LYS A 342 43.27 -10.85 14.13
N ILE A 343 42.06 -11.17 13.70
CA ILE A 343 41.00 -10.17 13.48
C ILE A 343 40.61 -9.52 14.80
N GLN A 344 40.47 -10.32 15.88
CA GLN A 344 40.14 -9.82 17.21
C GLN A 344 41.22 -8.88 17.75
N GLU A 345 42.53 -9.20 17.57
CA GLU A 345 43.62 -8.33 17.99
C GLU A 345 43.58 -6.97 17.28
N GLU A 346 43.25 -6.98 15.98
CA GLU A 346 43.18 -5.77 15.13
C GLU A 346 42.01 -4.85 15.54
N ILE A 347 40.87 -5.42 15.86
CA ILE A 347 39.67 -4.63 16.23
C ILE A 347 39.61 -4.25 17.70
N LYS A 348 40.34 -4.94 18.57
CA LYS A 348 40.36 -4.75 20.01
C LYS A 348 40.52 -3.28 20.48
N PRO A 349 41.34 -2.43 19.81
CA PRO A 349 41.50 -1.02 20.22
C PRO A 349 40.21 -0.19 20.04
N TYR A 350 39.27 -0.66 19.25
CA TYR A 350 38.02 0.03 18.92
C TYR A 350 36.82 -0.53 19.70
N CYS A 351 37.04 -1.60 20.49
CA CYS A 351 36.03 -2.25 21.31
C CYS A 351 36.05 -1.69 22.73
N GLU A 352 34.94 -1.74 23.45
CA GLU A 352 34.91 -1.46 24.89
C GLU A 352 35.70 -2.52 25.65
N GLU A 353 36.33 -2.13 26.81
CA GLU A 353 37.15 -3.03 27.60
C GLU A 353 36.46 -4.31 28.09
N GLN A 354 35.12 -4.29 28.17
CA GLN A 354 34.29 -5.41 28.65
C GLN A 354 33.57 -6.14 27.51
N ALA A 355 33.80 -5.76 26.23
CA ALA A 355 33.08 -6.36 25.11
C ALA A 355 33.47 -7.83 24.90
N ASP A 356 32.50 -8.70 24.81
CA ASP A 356 32.69 -10.09 24.42
C ASP A 356 32.81 -10.19 22.89
N ILE A 357 34.04 -10.25 22.39
CA ILE A 357 34.36 -10.37 20.96
C ILE A 357 34.63 -11.82 20.55
N THR A 358 34.29 -12.82 21.32
CA THR A 358 34.43 -14.22 20.94
C THR A 358 33.54 -14.56 19.73
N GLY A 359 32.33 -14.01 19.70
CA GLY A 359 31.42 -14.14 18.58
C GLY A 359 30.85 -15.54 18.41
N ILE A 360 30.10 -15.71 17.33
CA ILE A 360 29.50 -16.99 16.91
C ILE A 360 29.98 -17.33 15.51
N ARG A 361 30.30 -18.59 15.29
CA ARG A 361 30.63 -19.12 13.97
C ARG A 361 29.43 -19.82 13.38
N SER A 362 29.11 -19.51 12.14
CA SER A 362 28.08 -20.18 11.36
C SER A 362 28.58 -20.66 10.01
N PHE A 363 28.06 -21.77 9.58
CA PHE A 363 28.35 -22.39 8.30
C PHE A 363 27.07 -22.36 7.48
N ASN A 364 27.02 -21.45 6.53
CA ASN A 364 25.79 -21.08 5.84
C ASN A 364 25.75 -21.63 4.42
N THR A 365 24.61 -22.18 4.02
CA THR A 365 24.35 -22.60 2.64
C THR A 365 22.88 -22.37 2.28
N SER A 366 22.60 -22.29 0.98
CA SER A 366 21.23 -22.24 0.47
C SER A 366 20.94 -23.48 -0.37
N GLY A 367 19.70 -23.96 -0.33
CA GLY A 367 19.32 -25.14 -1.09
C GLY A 367 17.83 -25.39 -1.08
N LEU A 368 17.44 -26.52 -1.63
CA LEU A 368 16.07 -27.01 -1.63
C LEU A 368 15.89 -28.00 -0.47
N PHE A 369 14.99 -27.71 0.43
CA PHE A 369 14.63 -28.64 1.51
C PHE A 369 13.78 -29.80 0.97
N THR A 370 14.10 -30.98 1.42
CA THR A 370 13.52 -32.26 1.05
C THR A 370 13.10 -33.06 2.29
N ASP A 371 12.43 -34.19 2.13
CA ASP A 371 12.06 -35.09 3.23
C ASP A 371 13.26 -35.65 4.03
N THR A 372 14.49 -35.55 3.53
CA THR A 372 15.70 -36.08 4.17
C THR A 372 16.65 -34.96 4.66
N GLY A 373 16.36 -33.70 4.36
CA GLY A 373 17.23 -32.58 4.69
C GLY A 373 17.31 -31.54 3.59
N ILE A 374 18.52 -31.14 3.18
CA ILE A 374 18.74 -30.12 2.16
C ILE A 374 19.60 -30.63 0.99
N THR A 375 19.19 -30.30 -0.25
CA THR A 375 20.02 -30.47 -1.45
C THR A 375 20.52 -29.11 -1.93
N THR A 376 21.83 -29.01 -2.13
CA THR A 376 22.52 -27.77 -2.57
C THR A 376 22.77 -27.75 -4.07
N GLN A 377 22.64 -28.90 -4.75
CA GLN A 377 22.82 -29.01 -6.20
C GLN A 377 21.48 -28.87 -6.93
N MET A 378 21.13 -27.63 -7.24
CA MET A 378 19.89 -27.31 -7.96
C MET A 378 20.14 -27.25 -9.47
N SER A 379 19.38 -28.07 -10.24
CA SER A 379 19.37 -27.94 -11.71
C SER A 379 18.44 -26.78 -12.12
N SER A 380 18.72 -26.15 -13.27
CA SER A 380 17.89 -25.08 -13.84
C SER A 380 16.43 -25.51 -14.09
N SER A 381 16.16 -26.81 -14.23
CA SER A 381 14.81 -27.35 -14.39
C SER A 381 14.05 -27.42 -13.08
N THR A 382 14.72 -27.51 -11.95
CA THR A 382 14.13 -27.55 -10.61
C THR A 382 13.59 -26.17 -10.21
N MET A 383 14.16 -25.08 -10.72
CA MET A 383 13.73 -23.71 -10.43
C MET A 383 12.44 -23.27 -11.15
N LEU A 384 11.83 -24.08 -12.00
CA LEU A 384 10.66 -23.71 -12.81
C LEU A 384 9.29 -24.07 -12.18
N GLY A 385 9.26 -24.74 -11.02
CA GLY A 385 8.02 -25.12 -10.32
C GLY A 385 7.63 -24.09 -9.25
N PHE A 386 6.38 -23.61 -9.23
CA PHE A 386 5.88 -22.72 -8.16
C PHE A 386 5.96 -23.39 -6.76
N ASP A 387 5.73 -24.69 -6.67
CA ASP A 387 5.82 -25.44 -5.40
C ASP A 387 7.27 -25.61 -4.89
N THR A 388 8.25 -25.32 -5.74
CA THR A 388 9.68 -25.46 -5.40
C THR A 388 10.19 -24.24 -4.64
N TYR A 389 9.62 -23.05 -4.92
CA TYR A 389 10.06 -21.80 -4.26
C TYR A 389 9.78 -21.79 -2.76
N ASP A 390 8.71 -22.44 -2.31
CA ASP A 390 8.32 -22.50 -0.89
C ASP A 390 9.27 -23.36 -0.05
N ASN A 391 10.11 -24.19 -0.69
CA ASN A 391 11.07 -25.07 -0.05
C ASN A 391 12.54 -24.67 -0.30
N ILE A 392 12.78 -23.57 -1.02
CA ILE A 392 14.14 -23.01 -1.17
C ILE A 392 14.41 -22.09 0.00
N GLY A 393 15.49 -22.34 0.75
CA GLY A 393 15.82 -21.55 1.90
C GLY A 393 17.25 -21.68 2.35
N TYR A 394 17.51 -21.25 3.57
CA TYR A 394 18.84 -21.18 4.17
C TYR A 394 19.02 -22.23 5.25
N LEU A 395 20.18 -22.86 5.26
CA LEU A 395 20.67 -23.67 6.36
C LEU A 395 21.85 -22.97 7.00
N SER A 396 21.76 -22.73 8.29
CA SER A 396 22.87 -22.24 9.11
C SER A 396 23.23 -23.27 10.17
N VAL A 397 24.47 -23.71 10.18
CA VAL A 397 24.98 -24.72 11.10
C VAL A 397 25.85 -24.06 12.15
N PHE A 398 25.59 -24.34 13.43
CA PHE A 398 26.26 -23.75 14.59
C PHE A 398 26.93 -24.82 15.44
N SER A 399 27.98 -24.43 16.20
CA SER A 399 28.55 -25.32 17.20
C SER A 399 27.69 -25.34 18.47
N LEU A 400 27.64 -26.49 19.13
CA LEU A 400 26.97 -26.62 20.44
C LEU A 400 27.61 -25.71 21.50
N ALA A 401 28.93 -25.50 21.43
CA ALA A 401 29.64 -24.62 22.34
C ALA A 401 29.17 -23.15 22.23
N ASP A 402 29.08 -22.64 20.98
CA ASP A 402 28.60 -21.27 20.72
C ASP A 402 27.12 -21.10 21.10
N TYR A 403 26.29 -22.12 20.79
CA TYR A 403 24.88 -22.13 21.18
C TYR A 403 24.70 -22.06 22.71
N ASN A 404 25.39 -22.94 23.45
CA ASN A 404 25.34 -22.95 24.92
C ASN A 404 25.87 -21.64 25.54
N ALA A 405 26.91 -21.05 24.98
CA ALA A 405 27.45 -19.77 25.42
C ALA A 405 26.43 -18.64 25.22
N LYS A 406 25.72 -18.63 24.08
CA LYS A 406 24.74 -17.60 23.73
C LYS A 406 23.42 -17.71 24.52
N THR A 407 22.96 -18.94 24.78
CA THR A 407 21.69 -19.20 25.49
C THR A 407 21.86 -19.34 27.01
N ASN A 408 23.08 -19.42 27.49
CA ASN A 408 23.39 -19.82 28.89
C ASN A 408 22.77 -21.19 29.27
N GLU A 409 22.58 -22.07 28.28
CA GLU A 409 22.11 -23.42 28.47
C GLU A 409 23.29 -24.40 28.58
N ASN A 410 23.02 -25.61 29.08
CA ASN A 410 24.01 -26.69 29.14
C ASN A 410 23.52 -27.90 28.36
N GLN A 411 23.15 -27.69 27.10
CA GLN A 411 22.78 -28.78 26.21
C GLN A 411 23.99 -29.68 25.92
N THR A 412 23.74 -30.98 25.75
CA THR A 412 24.78 -31.96 25.41
C THR A 412 24.32 -32.77 24.20
N LEU A 413 25.17 -33.05 23.24
CA LEU A 413 24.91 -33.84 22.05
C LEU A 413 25.94 -34.95 21.92
N SER A 414 25.51 -36.11 21.39
CA SER A 414 26.40 -37.14 20.92
C SER A 414 26.98 -36.79 19.53
N GLU A 415 27.98 -37.52 19.05
CA GLU A 415 28.67 -37.21 17.78
C GLU A 415 27.75 -37.04 16.56
N ASN A 416 26.64 -37.80 16.49
CA ASN A 416 25.70 -37.78 15.37
C ASN A 416 24.31 -37.28 15.78
N GLU A 417 24.20 -36.48 16.81
CA GLU A 417 22.97 -35.80 17.23
C GLU A 417 23.00 -34.33 16.88
N CYS A 418 21.82 -33.75 16.69
CA CYS A 418 21.66 -32.30 16.46
C CYS A 418 20.43 -31.72 17.19
N LEU A 419 20.44 -30.42 17.46
CA LEU A 419 19.26 -29.64 17.76
C LEU A 419 18.80 -28.95 16.48
N LEU A 420 17.50 -28.88 16.27
CA LEU A 420 16.91 -28.34 15.04
C LEU A 420 15.91 -27.25 15.37
N TYR A 421 16.07 -26.09 14.74
CA TYR A 421 15.05 -25.04 14.68
C TYR A 421 14.64 -24.82 13.22
N CYS A 422 13.33 -24.86 12.97
CA CYS A 422 12.80 -24.62 11.61
C CYS A 422 11.85 -23.44 11.64
N ASP A 423 12.08 -22.48 10.77
CA ASP A 423 11.14 -21.40 10.51
C ASP A 423 10.45 -21.63 9.17
N ARG A 424 9.10 -21.61 9.18
CA ARG A 424 8.21 -21.70 8.02
C ARG A 424 8.28 -22.98 7.16
N LEU A 425 8.96 -24.03 7.62
CA LEU A 425 9.00 -25.33 6.94
C LEU A 425 8.08 -26.34 7.63
N LYS A 426 7.41 -27.18 6.84
CA LYS A 426 6.45 -28.19 7.32
C LYS A 426 7.05 -29.59 7.41
N TYR A 427 8.37 -29.70 7.38
CA TYR A 427 9.05 -30.96 7.49
C TYR A 427 9.19 -31.42 8.94
N ASP A 428 8.95 -32.70 9.15
CA ASP A 428 9.05 -33.37 10.46
C ASP A 428 10.23 -34.37 10.43
N TRP A 429 11.46 -33.79 10.37
CA TRP A 429 12.66 -34.62 10.27
C TRP A 429 13.02 -35.28 11.60
N ASP A 430 13.09 -36.63 11.63
CA ASP A 430 13.72 -37.39 12.72
C ASP A 430 15.26 -37.42 12.56
N SER A 431 15.74 -37.24 11.35
CA SER A 431 17.15 -37.05 11.01
C SER A 431 17.32 -36.04 9.90
N PHE A 432 18.37 -35.25 9.95
CA PHE A 432 18.67 -34.18 8.97
C PHE A 432 20.04 -34.46 8.31
N ALA A 433 20.10 -34.30 7.00
CA ALA A 433 21.35 -34.43 6.23
C ALA A 433 21.46 -33.34 5.15
N ILE A 434 22.69 -32.98 4.84
CA ILE A 434 23.00 -32.32 3.58
C ILE A 434 23.23 -33.45 2.55
N GLU A 435 22.70 -33.33 1.33
CA GLU A 435 22.89 -34.32 0.29
C GLU A 435 24.38 -34.57 0.04
N GLY A 436 24.81 -35.84 0.23
CA GLY A 436 26.21 -36.25 0.16
C GLY A 436 26.95 -36.26 1.50
N ALA A 437 26.34 -35.87 2.60
CA ALA A 437 26.89 -35.97 3.94
C ALA A 437 26.18 -36.98 4.82
N ASN A 438 26.70 -37.26 6.00
CA ASN A 438 26.11 -38.15 6.98
C ASN A 438 24.84 -37.51 7.59
N ALA A 439 23.81 -38.31 7.85
CA ALA A 439 22.61 -37.90 8.54
C ALA A 439 22.85 -37.82 10.05
N TYR A 440 22.36 -36.74 10.67
CA TYR A 440 22.37 -36.51 12.11
C TYR A 440 20.96 -36.73 12.66
N THR A 441 20.83 -37.43 13.79
CA THR A 441 19.55 -37.66 14.47
C THR A 441 19.12 -36.40 15.21
N VAL A 442 17.87 -35.96 15.00
CA VAL A 442 17.33 -34.79 15.69
C VAL A 442 16.98 -35.19 17.12
N LYS A 443 17.80 -34.73 18.08
CA LYS A 443 17.58 -34.96 19.52
C LYS A 443 16.42 -34.13 20.05
N GLU A 444 16.39 -32.88 19.68
CA GLU A 444 15.37 -31.93 20.13
C GLU A 444 15.04 -30.90 19.03
N ARG A 445 13.77 -30.52 18.96
CA ARG A 445 13.30 -29.41 18.12
C ARG A 445 13.08 -28.21 18.99
N LEU A 446 13.88 -27.19 18.74
CA LEU A 446 13.83 -25.92 19.46
C LEU A 446 12.56 -25.14 19.08
N GLN A 447 11.91 -24.52 20.04
CA GLN A 447 10.74 -23.65 19.80
C GLN A 447 11.15 -22.24 19.39
N GLU A 448 12.31 -21.78 19.85
CA GLU A 448 12.88 -20.48 19.58
C GLU A 448 14.39 -20.63 19.34
N PHE A 449 14.94 -19.76 18.51
CA PHE A 449 16.39 -19.63 18.32
C PHE A 449 16.83 -18.22 18.67
N PRO A 450 18.00 -18.01 19.30
CA PRO A 450 18.49 -16.67 19.61
C PRO A 450 18.57 -15.77 18.37
N LYS A 451 18.07 -14.55 18.46
CA LYS A 451 18.17 -13.58 17.37
C LYS A 451 19.63 -13.30 17.07
N ASN A 452 20.05 -13.54 15.87
CA ASN A 452 21.43 -13.38 15.39
C ASN A 452 21.57 -12.30 14.31
N GLY A 453 20.47 -11.61 13.94
CA GLY A 453 20.47 -10.57 12.93
C GLY A 453 20.40 -11.07 11.50
N ASP A 454 20.08 -12.36 11.27
CA ASP A 454 19.91 -12.91 9.93
C ASP A 454 18.65 -12.34 9.28
N ALA A 455 18.83 -11.37 8.39
CA ALA A 455 17.74 -10.79 7.63
C ALA A 455 17.08 -11.79 6.67
N GLU A 456 17.84 -12.75 6.18
CA GLU A 456 17.38 -13.83 5.32
C GLU A 456 16.35 -14.71 6.01
N ALA A 457 16.49 -14.97 7.29
CA ALA A 457 15.54 -15.76 8.09
C ALA A 457 14.13 -15.14 8.16
N LEU A 458 14.00 -13.84 7.93
CA LEU A 458 12.70 -13.16 7.88
C LEU A 458 12.02 -13.28 6.51
N VAL A 459 12.77 -13.59 5.47
CA VAL A 459 12.27 -13.56 4.07
C VAL A 459 12.09 -14.96 3.51
N SER A 460 13.02 -15.87 3.80
CA SER A 460 13.06 -17.24 3.25
C SER A 460 12.95 -18.30 4.34
N PRO A 461 12.46 -19.51 4.03
CA PRO A 461 12.50 -20.63 4.95
C PRO A 461 13.91 -20.86 5.46
N THR A 462 14.08 -20.99 6.77
CA THR A 462 15.40 -21.11 7.39
C THR A 462 15.43 -22.26 8.38
N VAL A 463 16.53 -23.01 8.34
CA VAL A 463 16.84 -24.09 9.29
C VAL A 463 18.12 -23.73 10.02
N TYR A 464 18.05 -23.67 11.34
CA TYR A 464 19.21 -23.58 12.22
C TYR A 464 19.49 -24.96 12.82
N LEU A 465 20.68 -25.46 12.56
CA LEU A 465 21.15 -26.76 12.99
C LEU A 465 22.29 -26.57 14.00
N VAL A 466 22.13 -27.08 15.21
CA VAL A 466 23.21 -27.08 16.22
C VAL A 466 23.79 -28.47 16.31
N VAL A 467 25.09 -28.60 16.07
CA VAL A 467 25.82 -29.86 16.11
C VAL A 467 27.02 -29.74 17.04
N ASN A 468 27.54 -30.86 17.50
CA ASN A 468 28.71 -30.87 18.38
C ASN A 468 29.97 -30.31 17.68
N ASP A 469 30.22 -30.76 16.45
CA ASP A 469 31.33 -30.32 15.60
C ASP A 469 30.81 -29.98 14.18
N PRO A 470 30.62 -28.69 13.85
CA PRO A 470 30.23 -28.27 12.51
C PRO A 470 31.24 -28.64 11.43
N TYR A 471 32.53 -28.68 11.76
CA TYR A 471 33.58 -29.04 10.79
C TYR A 471 33.42 -30.48 10.34
N ALA A 472 33.22 -31.42 11.27
CA ALA A 472 32.97 -32.83 10.95
C ALA A 472 31.67 -33.05 10.16
N PHE A 473 30.62 -32.22 10.41
CA PHE A 473 29.36 -32.29 9.68
C PHE A 473 29.49 -31.84 8.22
N ILE A 474 30.30 -30.82 7.93
CA ILE A 474 30.41 -30.22 6.60
C ILE A 474 31.57 -30.85 5.79
N GLU A 475 32.58 -31.45 6.42
CA GLU A 475 33.78 -32.00 5.77
C GLU A 475 33.47 -32.86 4.51
N PRO A 476 32.43 -33.74 4.51
CA PRO A 476 32.13 -34.54 3.32
C PRO A 476 31.67 -33.76 2.09
N VAL A 477 31.19 -32.52 2.29
CA VAL A 477 30.56 -31.68 1.24
C VAL A 477 31.25 -30.34 1.05
N LYS A 478 32.33 -30.03 1.79
CA LYS A 478 33.03 -28.73 1.76
C LYS A 478 33.53 -28.32 0.38
N ASP A 479 33.94 -29.28 -0.43
CA ASP A 479 34.53 -29.02 -1.77
C ASP A 479 33.47 -28.96 -2.88
N LEU A 480 32.20 -29.10 -2.54
CA LEU A 480 31.12 -28.96 -3.52
C LEU A 480 31.05 -27.52 -4.00
N LYS A 481 30.95 -27.38 -5.32
CA LYS A 481 30.84 -26.06 -5.99
C LYS A 481 29.50 -25.94 -6.69
N ASN A 482 29.04 -24.72 -6.78
CA ASN A 482 27.86 -24.41 -7.59
C ASN A 482 28.20 -24.41 -9.10
N THR A 483 27.20 -24.18 -9.95
CA THR A 483 27.32 -24.10 -11.43
C THR A 483 28.27 -23.00 -11.93
N LYS A 484 28.71 -22.10 -11.06
CA LYS A 484 29.67 -21.00 -11.38
C LYS A 484 31.06 -21.20 -10.75
N ASP A 485 31.37 -22.40 -10.28
CA ASP A 485 32.60 -22.74 -9.57
C ASP A 485 32.88 -22.07 -8.23
N PHE A 486 31.86 -21.41 -7.62
CA PHE A 486 31.96 -20.91 -6.24
C PHE A 486 31.60 -21.99 -5.23
N SER A 487 32.20 -21.92 -4.03
CA SER A 487 31.79 -22.77 -2.89
C SER A 487 30.30 -22.64 -2.65
N ILE A 488 29.64 -23.75 -2.32
CA ILE A 488 28.23 -23.74 -1.91
C ILE A 488 28.07 -23.26 -0.47
N PHE A 489 29.15 -23.26 0.32
CA PHE A 489 29.18 -22.78 1.69
C PHE A 489 29.79 -21.41 1.79
N VAL A 490 29.24 -20.59 2.70
CA VAL A 490 29.81 -19.34 3.18
C VAL A 490 30.02 -19.52 4.68
N TYR A 491 31.24 -19.26 5.13
CA TYR A 491 31.63 -19.39 6.50
C TYR A 491 31.62 -18.00 7.14
N GLU A 492 30.90 -17.83 8.23
CA GLU A 492 30.71 -16.51 8.83
C GLU A 492 31.11 -16.53 10.30
N TRP A 493 31.86 -15.51 10.70
CA TRP A 493 32.08 -15.15 12.09
C TRP A 493 31.37 -13.84 12.39
N ARG A 494 30.55 -13.83 13.43
CA ARG A 494 29.72 -12.69 13.80
C ARG A 494 29.77 -12.44 15.29
N PHE A 495 29.87 -11.16 15.67
CA PHE A 495 29.73 -10.74 17.05
C PHE A 495 29.03 -9.38 17.15
N GLY A 496 28.53 -9.04 18.35
CA GLY A 496 27.89 -7.78 18.62
C GLY A 496 28.40 -7.17 19.91
N MET A 497 28.36 -5.85 19.98
CA MET A 497 28.75 -5.06 21.15
C MET A 497 27.71 -3.99 21.42
N ASP A 498 27.50 -3.67 22.69
CA ASP A 498 26.62 -2.59 23.15
C ASP A 498 27.46 -1.42 23.63
N PHE A 499 26.99 -0.19 23.44
CA PHE A 499 27.67 1.06 23.78
C PHE A 499 26.75 1.98 24.60
N ASP A 500 27.39 2.86 25.43
CA ASP A 500 26.64 3.82 26.26
C ASP A 500 26.08 5.03 25.48
N SER A 501 26.56 5.27 24.25
CA SER A 501 26.10 6.41 23.43
C SER A 501 26.12 6.11 21.93
N ASP A 502 25.15 6.69 21.23
CA ASP A 502 25.02 6.57 19.77
C ASP A 502 26.28 7.09 19.02
N GLU A 503 26.92 8.16 19.54
CA GLU A 503 28.14 8.71 18.92
C GLU A 503 29.34 7.73 19.03
N ALA A 504 29.51 7.07 20.19
CA ALA A 504 30.54 6.06 20.40
C ALA A 504 30.29 4.83 19.52
N GLU A 505 29.06 4.39 19.44
CA GLU A 505 28.60 3.29 18.61
C GLU A 505 28.92 3.52 17.13
N ILE A 506 28.49 4.67 16.57
CA ILE A 506 28.71 5.03 15.16
C ILE A 506 30.21 5.11 14.84
N LYS A 507 31.00 5.72 15.75
CA LYS A 507 32.42 5.85 15.57
C LYS A 507 33.13 4.47 15.61
N ALA A 508 32.80 3.64 16.59
CA ALA A 508 33.38 2.30 16.72
C ALA A 508 33.06 1.44 15.49
N ALA A 509 31.84 1.45 14.99
CA ALA A 509 31.46 0.73 13.78
C ALA A 509 32.23 1.19 12.55
N SER A 510 32.47 2.50 12.42
CA SER A 510 33.27 3.08 11.32
C SER A 510 34.74 2.69 11.41
N ASP A 511 35.35 2.83 12.60
CA ASP A 511 36.76 2.55 12.85
C ASP A 511 37.06 1.05 12.65
N ILE A 512 36.18 0.16 13.14
CA ILE A 512 36.28 -1.29 12.92
C ILE A 512 36.18 -1.61 11.42
N ARG A 513 35.25 -0.99 10.72
CA ARG A 513 35.08 -1.20 9.26
C ARG A 513 36.35 -0.81 8.49
N GLU A 514 36.99 0.31 8.86
CA GLU A 514 38.19 0.80 8.19
C GLU A 514 39.40 -0.12 8.46
N SER A 515 39.60 -0.52 9.73
CA SER A 515 40.65 -1.46 10.12
C SER A 515 40.49 -2.82 9.42
N LEU A 516 39.32 -3.40 9.44
CA LEU A 516 39.05 -4.68 8.77
C LEU A 516 39.17 -4.59 7.24
N LYS A 517 38.92 -3.42 6.63
CA LYS A 517 39.07 -3.19 5.20
C LYS A 517 40.54 -3.25 4.77
N GLU A 518 41.47 -2.83 5.62
CA GLU A 518 42.91 -2.96 5.39
C GLU A 518 43.29 -4.44 5.36
N LEU A 519 42.86 -5.25 6.30
CA LEU A 519 43.06 -6.71 6.30
C LEU A 519 42.48 -7.41 5.05
N TYR A 520 41.32 -6.96 4.59
CA TYR A 520 40.73 -7.48 3.35
C TYR A 520 41.54 -7.20 2.09
N GLN A 521 42.23 -6.03 2.03
CA GLN A 521 43.05 -5.63 0.89
C GLN A 521 44.42 -6.37 0.83
N GLU A 522 44.93 -6.86 1.93
CA GLU A 522 46.17 -7.62 1.99
C GLU A 522 46.08 -9.03 1.39
N GLY A 523 44.85 -9.52 1.14
CA GLY A 523 44.60 -10.74 0.31
C GLY A 523 44.95 -12.08 0.96
N GLU A 524 45.44 -12.09 2.21
CA GLU A 524 45.82 -13.33 2.93
C GLU A 524 44.64 -14.03 3.64
N SER A 525 43.47 -13.39 3.73
CA SER A 525 42.43 -13.81 4.71
C SER A 525 41.26 -14.57 4.12
N HIS A 526 41.20 -14.84 2.81
CA HIS A 526 40.02 -15.50 2.17
C HIS A 526 38.66 -14.84 2.48
N ILE A 527 38.65 -13.57 2.91
CA ILE A 527 37.45 -12.80 3.25
C ILE A 527 36.74 -12.41 1.94
N ILE A 528 35.43 -12.73 1.84
CA ILE A 528 34.58 -12.35 0.70
C ILE A 528 33.68 -11.16 0.98
N SER A 529 33.34 -10.95 2.22
CA SER A 529 32.51 -9.84 2.65
C SER A 529 32.80 -9.46 4.09
N LEU A 530 32.66 -8.19 4.35
CA LEU A 530 32.89 -7.61 5.66
C LEU A 530 31.82 -6.55 5.92
N SER A 531 31.15 -6.64 7.05
CA SER A 531 30.26 -5.59 7.52
C SER A 531 30.53 -5.25 8.98
N SER A 532 30.52 -3.97 9.29
CA SER A 532 30.44 -3.43 10.64
C SER A 532 29.39 -2.35 10.60
N GLU A 533 28.27 -2.60 11.26
CA GLU A 533 27.07 -1.77 11.17
C GLU A 533 26.65 -1.29 12.56
N SER A 534 26.42 0.02 12.67
CA SER A 534 25.88 0.66 13.88
C SER A 534 24.36 0.69 13.79
N LYS A 535 23.68 0.24 14.82
CA LYS A 535 22.22 0.28 14.94
C LYS A 535 21.68 1.71 14.96
N ALA A 536 22.42 2.65 15.59
CA ALA A 536 22.05 4.06 15.61
C ALA A 536 22.13 4.68 14.20
N ALA A 537 23.21 4.41 13.45
CA ALA A 537 23.31 4.87 12.06
C ALA A 537 22.22 4.26 11.17
N GLN A 538 21.93 2.99 11.35
CA GLN A 538 20.89 2.29 10.59
C GLN A 538 19.48 2.76 10.99
N ARG A 539 19.26 3.19 12.23
CA ARG A 539 18.00 3.80 12.67
C ARG A 539 17.68 5.03 11.83
N GLU A 540 18.65 5.89 11.57
CA GLU A 540 18.46 7.07 10.72
C GLU A 540 18.05 6.64 9.30
N GLU A 541 18.72 5.67 8.70
CA GLU A 541 18.43 5.16 7.36
C GLU A 541 17.03 4.53 7.26
N PHE A 542 16.63 3.71 8.25
CA PHE A 542 15.29 3.12 8.33
C PHE A 542 14.21 4.19 8.50
N MET A 543 14.46 5.19 9.37
CA MET A 543 13.53 6.31 9.56
C MET A 543 13.35 7.12 8.29
N GLU A 544 14.41 7.37 7.52
CA GLU A 544 14.33 8.05 6.24
C GLU A 544 13.50 7.26 5.23
N LEU A 545 13.75 5.97 5.07
CA LEU A 545 13.02 5.11 4.14
C LEU A 545 11.53 4.98 4.54
N TYR A 546 11.27 4.59 5.78
CA TYR A 546 9.90 4.31 6.24
C TYR A 546 9.10 5.59 6.47
N GLY A 547 9.75 6.66 6.95
CA GLY A 547 9.15 7.98 7.06
C GLY A 547 8.77 8.57 5.70
N SER A 548 9.62 8.38 4.71
CA SER A 548 9.34 8.80 3.32
C SER A 548 8.17 8.04 2.72
N LEU A 549 8.09 6.72 2.92
CA LEU A 549 6.96 5.90 2.50
C LEU A 549 5.67 6.29 3.24
N PHE A 550 5.75 6.58 4.53
CA PHE A 550 4.60 7.01 5.32
C PHE A 550 4.09 8.38 4.88
N PHE A 551 4.98 9.35 4.66
CA PHE A 551 4.62 10.65 4.11
C PHE A 551 3.94 10.53 2.74
N LEU A 552 4.53 9.73 1.84
CA LEU A 552 3.94 9.46 0.53
C LEU A 552 2.57 8.78 0.66
N GLY A 553 2.45 7.84 1.58
CA GLY A 553 1.19 7.18 1.93
C GLY A 553 0.11 8.16 2.37
N ILE A 554 0.43 9.13 3.23
CA ILE A 554 -0.48 10.20 3.67
C ILE A 554 -0.91 11.05 2.47
N MET A 555 0.03 11.50 1.62
CA MET A 555 -0.25 12.34 0.47
C MET A 555 -1.16 11.65 -0.55
N LEU A 556 -0.86 10.42 -0.93
CA LEU A 556 -1.68 9.63 -1.86
C LEU A 556 -3.05 9.30 -1.26
N SER A 557 -3.10 8.94 0.02
CA SER A 557 -4.36 8.69 0.74
C SER A 557 -5.25 9.94 0.75
N GLY A 558 -4.67 11.12 0.92
CA GLY A 558 -5.37 12.39 0.80
C GLY A 558 -6.04 12.57 -0.56
N VAL A 559 -5.30 12.33 -1.64
CA VAL A 559 -5.83 12.42 -3.03
C VAL A 559 -6.99 11.44 -3.24
N PHE A 560 -6.83 10.17 -2.86
CA PHE A 560 -7.88 9.16 -3.02
C PHE A 560 -9.11 9.45 -2.15
N LEU A 561 -8.89 9.98 -0.96
CA LEU A 561 -9.95 10.38 -0.04
C LEU A 561 -10.80 11.52 -0.61
N PHE A 562 -10.16 12.59 -1.11
CA PHE A 562 -10.88 13.69 -1.78
C PHE A 562 -11.64 13.21 -2.99
N ALA A 563 -11.08 12.28 -3.77
CA ALA A 563 -11.77 11.65 -4.89
C ALA A 563 -13.02 10.88 -4.44
N ALA A 564 -12.92 10.05 -3.40
CA ALA A 564 -14.03 9.30 -2.85
C ALA A 564 -15.14 10.23 -2.33
N VAL A 565 -14.78 11.28 -1.58
CA VAL A 565 -15.71 12.30 -1.06
C VAL A 565 -16.47 12.98 -2.21
N LEU A 566 -15.80 13.33 -3.30
CA LEU A 566 -16.45 13.97 -4.43
C LEU A 566 -17.41 13.02 -5.16
N ILE A 567 -17.03 11.76 -5.36
CA ILE A 567 -17.92 10.75 -5.96
C ILE A 567 -19.18 10.60 -5.09
N ILE A 568 -19.01 10.52 -3.78
CA ILE A 568 -20.13 10.45 -2.81
C ILE A 568 -21.01 11.69 -2.93
N TYR A 569 -20.42 12.87 -2.93
CA TYR A 569 -21.14 14.13 -3.02
C TYR A 569 -21.99 14.22 -4.30
N TYR A 570 -21.39 13.96 -5.47
CA TYR A 570 -22.15 14.00 -6.72
C TYR A 570 -23.24 12.95 -6.80
N LYS A 571 -22.99 11.79 -6.26
CA LYS A 571 -23.98 10.74 -6.18
C LYS A 571 -25.19 11.19 -5.35
N GLN A 572 -24.94 11.79 -4.18
CA GLN A 572 -26.02 12.26 -3.31
C GLN A 572 -26.81 13.42 -3.93
N ILE A 573 -26.14 14.36 -4.59
CA ILE A 573 -26.84 15.44 -5.31
C ILE A 573 -27.73 14.88 -6.41
N SER A 574 -27.22 13.95 -7.24
CA SER A 574 -28.01 13.34 -8.31
C SER A 574 -29.23 12.59 -7.77
N GLU A 575 -29.04 11.83 -6.70
CA GLU A 575 -30.13 11.12 -6.03
C GLU A 575 -31.13 12.09 -5.40
N GLY A 576 -30.66 13.20 -4.81
CA GLY A 576 -31.51 14.22 -4.23
C GLY A 576 -32.51 14.83 -5.22
N TYR A 577 -32.03 15.22 -6.41
CA TYR A 577 -32.90 15.78 -7.47
C TYR A 577 -33.91 14.77 -8.01
N GLU A 578 -33.57 13.49 -8.09
CA GLU A 578 -34.49 12.46 -8.57
C GLU A 578 -35.50 12.05 -7.53
N ASP A 579 -35.11 12.02 -6.27
CA ASP A 579 -36.02 11.67 -5.19
C ASP A 579 -36.97 12.81 -4.82
N GLN A 580 -36.65 14.05 -5.17
CA GLN A 580 -37.54 15.20 -4.94
C GLN A 580 -38.98 14.95 -5.47
N SER A 581 -39.09 14.55 -6.74
CA SER A 581 -40.39 14.26 -7.35
C SER A 581 -41.12 13.06 -6.71
N ARG A 582 -40.34 12.04 -6.25
CA ARG A 582 -40.93 10.88 -5.58
C ARG A 582 -41.47 11.22 -4.18
N PHE A 583 -40.76 12.06 -3.44
CA PHE A 583 -41.20 12.50 -2.12
C PHE A 583 -42.40 13.43 -2.18
N GLU A 584 -42.51 14.27 -3.22
CA GLU A 584 -43.75 15.03 -3.46
C GLU A 584 -44.97 14.11 -3.67
N ILE A 585 -44.80 13.03 -4.43
CA ILE A 585 -45.87 12.03 -4.63
C ILE A 585 -46.22 11.34 -3.30
N MET A 586 -45.21 10.93 -2.51
CA MET A 586 -45.40 10.27 -1.22
C MET A 586 -46.12 11.18 -0.21
N GLN A 587 -45.84 12.50 -0.20
CA GLN A 587 -46.55 13.48 0.60
C GLN A 587 -48.03 13.60 0.18
N LYS A 588 -48.30 13.59 -1.12
CA LYS A 588 -49.69 13.60 -1.64
C LYS A 588 -50.48 12.35 -1.27
N VAL A 589 -49.80 11.22 -1.08
CA VAL A 589 -50.43 9.95 -0.62
C VAL A 589 -50.55 9.87 0.91
N GLY A 590 -50.10 10.90 1.66
CA GLY A 590 -50.34 11.01 3.09
C GLY A 590 -49.16 10.68 4.01
N MET A 591 -47.93 10.46 3.48
CA MET A 591 -46.76 10.30 4.34
C MET A 591 -46.39 11.63 5.01
N THR A 592 -46.08 11.55 6.31
CA THR A 592 -45.63 12.72 7.07
C THR A 592 -44.18 13.06 6.72
N LYS A 593 -43.78 14.34 6.89
CA LYS A 593 -42.36 14.77 6.71
C LYS A 593 -41.42 13.95 7.59
N LYS A 594 -41.83 13.53 8.78
CA LYS A 594 -41.03 12.74 9.71
C LYS A 594 -40.80 11.32 9.19
N ASP A 595 -41.84 10.69 8.60
CA ASP A 595 -41.73 9.35 8.02
C ASP A 595 -40.82 9.35 6.78
N ILE A 596 -40.95 10.38 5.94
CA ILE A 596 -40.09 10.59 4.78
C ILE A 596 -38.65 10.74 5.22
N ARG A 597 -38.35 11.62 6.20
CA ARG A 597 -37.02 11.84 6.72
C ARG A 597 -36.41 10.55 7.31
N ARG A 598 -37.20 9.76 8.03
CA ARG A 598 -36.77 8.48 8.60
C ARG A 598 -36.47 7.45 7.53
N SER A 599 -37.31 7.38 6.49
CA SER A 599 -37.06 6.48 5.34
C SER A 599 -35.83 6.86 4.56
N ILE A 600 -35.60 8.16 4.30
CA ILE A 600 -34.40 8.70 3.65
C ILE A 600 -33.16 8.34 4.47
N ASN A 601 -33.14 8.62 5.78
CA ASN A 601 -32.01 8.34 6.64
C ASN A 601 -31.62 6.87 6.61
N SER A 602 -32.58 5.96 6.73
CA SER A 602 -32.32 4.51 6.70
C SER A 602 -31.72 4.07 5.38
N GLN A 603 -32.20 4.57 4.24
CA GLN A 603 -31.66 4.24 2.92
C GLN A 603 -30.28 4.82 2.70
N MET A 604 -30.10 6.09 3.07
CA MET A 604 -28.80 6.77 2.92
C MET A 604 -27.71 6.13 3.79
N LEU A 605 -28.01 5.81 5.06
CA LEU A 605 -27.09 5.09 5.93
C LEU A 605 -26.64 3.78 5.29
N THR A 606 -27.55 2.96 4.80
CA THR A 606 -27.21 1.67 4.20
C THR A 606 -26.33 1.83 2.95
N VAL A 607 -26.71 2.74 2.05
CA VAL A 607 -25.98 2.97 0.80
C VAL A 607 -24.60 3.60 1.06
N PHE A 608 -24.51 4.45 2.08
CA PHE A 608 -23.29 5.17 2.40
C PHE A 608 -22.27 4.28 3.13
N TYR A 609 -22.72 3.52 4.15
CA TYR A 609 -21.80 2.70 4.94
C TYR A 609 -21.50 1.33 4.32
N ALA A 610 -22.29 0.84 3.35
CA ALA A 610 -21.99 -0.42 2.69
C ALA A 610 -20.56 -0.45 2.07
N PRO A 611 -20.10 0.56 1.30
CA PRO A 611 -18.72 0.59 0.80
C PRO A 611 -17.66 0.55 1.90
N LEU A 612 -17.89 1.23 3.04
CA LEU A 612 -16.95 1.23 4.17
C LEU A 612 -16.88 -0.14 4.84
N VAL A 613 -18.02 -0.80 5.05
CA VAL A 613 -18.05 -2.15 5.63
C VAL A 613 -17.33 -3.14 4.73
N PHE A 614 -17.56 -3.09 3.41
CA PHE A 614 -16.85 -3.94 2.47
C PHE A 614 -15.35 -3.59 2.39
N ALA A 615 -14.98 -2.32 2.48
CA ALA A 615 -13.57 -1.92 2.57
C ALA A 615 -12.89 -2.47 3.83
N GLY A 616 -13.60 -2.48 4.97
CA GLY A 616 -13.12 -3.14 6.19
C GLY A 616 -12.96 -4.66 6.05
N ILE A 617 -13.90 -5.31 5.36
CA ILE A 617 -13.80 -6.76 5.04
C ILE A 617 -12.59 -7.01 4.14
N HIS A 618 -12.39 -6.20 3.08
CA HIS A 618 -11.23 -6.30 2.20
C HIS A 618 -9.92 -6.11 2.97
N LEU A 619 -9.86 -5.12 3.87
CA LEU A 619 -8.70 -4.87 4.73
C LEU A 619 -8.41 -6.07 5.63
N GLY A 620 -9.45 -6.66 6.26
CA GLY A 620 -9.30 -7.84 7.11
C GLY A 620 -8.72 -9.04 6.37
N PHE A 621 -9.19 -9.30 5.14
CA PHE A 621 -8.61 -10.37 4.30
C PHE A 621 -7.28 -10.00 3.65
N ALA A 622 -6.98 -8.71 3.44
CA ALA A 622 -5.68 -8.26 2.98
C ALA A 622 -4.61 -8.27 4.09
N PHE A 623 -5.01 -8.34 5.37
CA PHE A 623 -4.11 -8.31 6.52
C PHE A 623 -2.97 -9.35 6.44
N PRO A 624 -3.22 -10.64 6.14
CA PRO A 624 -2.14 -11.62 6.01
C PRO A 624 -1.12 -11.24 4.92
N PHE A 625 -1.57 -10.72 3.78
CA PHE A 625 -0.67 -10.21 2.75
C PHE A 625 0.15 -9.01 3.21
N ILE A 626 -0.50 -8.04 3.86
CA ILE A 626 0.17 -6.85 4.38
C ILE A 626 1.26 -7.26 5.36
N TRP A 627 0.95 -8.14 6.32
CA TRP A 627 1.91 -8.63 7.30
C TRP A 627 3.11 -9.31 6.64
N ARG A 628 2.89 -10.22 5.69
CA ARG A 628 3.99 -10.90 4.98
C ARG A 628 4.83 -9.94 4.14
N MET A 629 4.20 -8.97 3.51
CA MET A 629 4.95 -7.92 2.80
C MET A 629 5.79 -7.06 3.76
N LEU A 630 5.28 -6.77 4.96
CA LEU A 630 6.01 -6.00 5.97
C LEU A 630 7.19 -6.80 6.56
N MET A 631 7.12 -8.12 6.58
CA MET A 631 8.25 -8.99 6.95
C MET A 631 9.44 -8.81 6.00
N LEU A 632 9.21 -8.51 4.70
CA LEU A 632 10.30 -8.17 3.76
C LEU A 632 11.09 -6.91 4.18
N PHE A 633 10.47 -6.08 5.03
CA PHE A 633 11.09 -4.89 5.61
C PHE A 633 11.57 -5.12 7.07
N GLY A 634 11.64 -6.37 7.50
CA GLY A 634 12.09 -6.72 8.85
C GLY A 634 11.04 -6.54 9.97
N LEU A 635 9.81 -6.17 9.66
CA LEU A 635 8.75 -5.96 10.65
C LEU A 635 8.01 -7.28 10.96
N SER A 636 8.19 -7.80 12.17
CA SER A 636 7.61 -9.07 12.61
C SER A 636 6.52 -8.95 13.68
N ASP A 637 6.44 -7.82 14.41
CA ASP A 637 5.48 -7.64 15.50
C ASP A 637 4.02 -7.57 14.99
N LEU A 638 3.35 -8.72 15.02
CA LEU A 638 1.95 -8.87 14.64
C LEU A 638 1.00 -8.00 15.49
N LYS A 639 1.30 -7.81 16.78
CA LYS A 639 0.44 -7.04 17.69
C LYS A 639 0.49 -5.56 17.33
N LEU A 640 1.68 -5.04 17.07
CA LEU A 640 1.88 -3.66 16.63
C LEU A 640 1.14 -3.39 15.33
N ILE A 641 1.33 -4.24 14.30
CA ILE A 641 0.69 -4.10 12.99
C ILE A 641 -0.84 -4.11 13.14
N LEU A 642 -1.39 -5.07 13.88
CA LEU A 642 -2.83 -5.17 14.12
C LEU A 642 -3.37 -3.92 14.82
N MET A 643 -2.66 -3.42 15.85
CA MET A 643 -3.03 -2.21 16.58
C MET A 643 -3.07 -0.99 15.65
N VAL A 644 -2.05 -0.79 14.83
CA VAL A 644 -1.98 0.31 13.85
C VAL A 644 -3.12 0.24 12.86
N ILE A 645 -3.40 -0.94 12.29
CA ILE A 645 -4.51 -1.13 11.35
C ILE A 645 -5.87 -0.79 11.99
N VAL A 646 -6.11 -1.24 13.22
CA VAL A 646 -7.37 -0.94 13.95
C VAL A 646 -7.49 0.55 14.21
N ILE A 647 -6.42 1.22 14.66
CA ILE A 647 -6.42 2.67 14.89
C ILE A 647 -6.70 3.42 13.58
N CYS A 648 -6.01 3.08 12.49
CA CYS A 648 -6.23 3.68 11.17
C CYS A 648 -7.69 3.50 10.70
N PHE A 649 -8.25 2.31 10.88
CA PHE A 649 -9.64 2.03 10.51
C PHE A 649 -10.64 2.86 11.33
N ILE A 650 -10.43 3.02 12.64
CA ILE A 650 -11.28 3.83 13.52
C ILE A 650 -11.19 5.31 13.13
N LEU A 651 -9.98 5.86 12.98
CA LEU A 651 -9.78 7.26 12.58
C LEU A 651 -10.42 7.56 11.23
N PHE A 652 -10.23 6.64 10.28
CA PHE A 652 -10.85 6.74 8.96
C PHE A 652 -12.38 6.65 9.06
N GLY A 653 -12.95 5.77 9.87
CA GLY A 653 -14.37 5.64 10.12
C GLY A 653 -15.00 6.91 10.70
N LEU A 654 -14.30 7.58 11.64
CA LEU A 654 -14.72 8.87 12.21
C LEU A 654 -14.73 9.97 11.13
N PHE A 655 -13.68 10.06 10.32
CA PHE A 655 -13.64 10.99 9.19
C PHE A 655 -14.78 10.72 8.21
N TYR A 656 -15.01 9.47 7.86
CA TYR A 656 -16.09 9.07 6.96
C TYR A 656 -17.49 9.43 7.50
N ALA A 657 -17.70 9.30 8.80
CA ALA A 657 -18.93 9.73 9.47
C ALA A 657 -19.13 11.25 9.39
N LEU A 658 -18.04 12.04 9.50
CA LEU A 658 -18.07 13.49 9.31
C LEU A 658 -18.50 13.84 7.87
N VAL A 659 -17.92 13.20 6.87
CA VAL A 659 -18.29 13.36 5.45
C VAL A 659 -19.76 13.01 5.23
N TYR A 660 -20.25 11.93 5.83
CA TYR A 660 -21.66 11.56 5.78
C TYR A 660 -22.56 12.68 6.30
N ARG A 661 -22.23 13.25 7.45
CA ARG A 661 -23.03 14.33 8.07
C ARG A 661 -23.12 15.56 7.16
N ILE A 662 -22.00 15.97 6.56
CA ILE A 662 -21.93 17.15 5.66
C ILE A 662 -22.76 16.89 4.38
N THR A 663 -22.56 15.75 3.74
CA THR A 663 -23.21 15.41 2.47
C THR A 663 -24.71 15.13 2.64
N SER A 664 -25.11 14.51 3.74
CA SER A 664 -26.51 14.26 4.08
C SER A 664 -27.31 15.58 4.24
N ASN A 665 -26.70 16.62 4.85
CA ASN A 665 -27.35 17.92 4.96
C ASN A 665 -27.61 18.55 3.57
N SER A 666 -26.66 18.43 2.64
CA SER A 666 -26.83 18.91 1.27
C SER A 666 -27.96 18.19 0.52
N TYR A 667 -28.09 16.88 0.72
CA TYR A 667 -29.19 16.08 0.17
C TYR A 667 -30.56 16.55 0.71
N TYR A 668 -30.66 16.74 2.03
CA TYR A 668 -31.92 17.22 2.65
C TYR A 668 -32.35 18.58 2.16
N ALA A 669 -31.38 19.51 1.97
CA ALA A 669 -31.67 20.81 1.42
C ALA A 669 -32.29 20.71 0.01
N ILE A 670 -31.78 19.81 -0.86
CA ILE A 670 -32.32 19.62 -2.22
C ILE A 670 -33.74 19.04 -2.19
N VAL A 671 -33.99 18.04 -1.33
CA VAL A 671 -35.28 17.38 -1.26
C VAL A 671 -36.37 18.28 -0.58
N SER A 672 -35.96 19.17 0.35
CA SER A 672 -36.87 20.06 1.05
C SER A 672 -37.20 21.37 0.32
N ASP A 673 -36.27 21.88 -0.53
CA ASP A 673 -36.43 23.15 -1.27
C ASP A 673 -37.50 23.10 -2.39
N GLY A 674 -38.18 21.97 -2.61
CA GLY A 674 -39.24 21.81 -3.61
C GLY A 674 -40.51 22.64 -3.37
N LYS A 675 -40.54 23.55 -2.40
CA LYS A 675 -41.67 24.39 -2.04
C LYS A 675 -41.59 25.87 -2.44
N GLU A 676 -40.47 26.32 -3.01
CA GLU A 676 -40.28 27.76 -3.31
C GLU A 676 -40.03 28.06 -4.79
N SER A 677 -40.44 27.16 -5.72
CA SER A 677 -40.38 27.46 -7.17
C SER A 677 -41.70 27.24 -7.86
#